data_e939e7278b4320a8375925e361bd2029
#
_entry.id   e939e7278b4320a8375925e361bd2029
#
_cell.length_a   1.000
_cell.length_b   1.000
_cell.length_c   1.000
_cell.angle_alpha   90.00
_cell.angle_beta   90.00
_cell.angle_gamma   90.00
#
_symmetry.space_group_name_H-M   'P 1'
#
loop_
_entity.id
_entity.type
_entity.pdbx_description
1 polymer ?
#
loop_
_entity_poly.entity_id
_entity_poly.type
_entity_poly.pdbx_seq_one_letter_code
_entity_poly.pdbx_strand_id
1 'polypeptide(L)'
;MKKHILILSLFIFTLIDVQANLVRTDANIFGHVINRQTGEHVPFINVVLKNTTIGISTDATGHYALKNLPEGKFIVVAEGIGFKPQEKEIELKRGKSVEVNFEIEEDALKLNEVVVTAGRTSQKRNEAPVIVNTISTKMLETTQSVVLGEGLNYCTGLRYENDCQNCGFSQIRMNGMEGPYSQILINSRPIFSGLAGVYGLELIPANMLERIEVVRGGGSVLYGSNAIAGTINLILKDPKTNSFEAGFNTSLIGTGVSGSNGPAADYNATFNATLVTDDHKAGISVFGNMRDRKMFDANDDSFSEIAPMKNTVIGTRIFYRPAYRSKLSLDFFNIREQRKGGNKQDYPDHERDISESVKHDMITGALTYEQYLRESDLLTVFGSGQYLDRDSYYGANQSLSDYGNTKDKTYNLGAQYKVSINDNSSLIGGIEHTGSHLIDKKLGYPEYEIDETGTEIIVNHVPNRIVSDQSLSTTGGFAQYEIKVGKAKFLAGARVEHYSINDKQTDSDKSGTVFVPRASIMYDVMPYLQTRLGFSRGYRAPQIFDEDLHIETSGSRQVINKNDPDLKQENSTSFTLSFDFNKKIGGINTNILVEGFYNKLHNPFRNEIGEPDENGTVIYTRINSKDGAVVQGVNLELKLIPSDKLNFSAGFTIQSSKYKVAEETFGEKKFFRTPDNYGFFAMDWEFARNLGVSVTGNYTGKMLVPYFGPEIENPEEGKLYKSKSFFDAGLKLHYDMRLTGNVTVEWFAGMKNIFNSYQNDFDKGIDRDPSYIYGPSLPRTVFLGFKIGNLL
;
A
#
# COMPACT_ATOMS: atom_id res chain seq x y z
N MET A 1 6.80 22.60 -23.57
CA MET A 1 6.41 22.76 -22.18
C MET A 1 5.79 24.11 -21.81
N LYS A 2 6.40 25.27 -22.02
CA LYS A 2 5.81 26.60 -21.63
C LYS A 2 4.44 26.90 -22.24
N LYS A 3 4.16 26.52 -23.51
CA LYS A 3 2.85 26.75 -24.16
C LYS A 3 1.72 25.86 -23.62
N HIS A 4 2.01 24.65 -23.15
CA HIS A 4 0.98 23.74 -22.62
C HIS A 4 0.62 24.07 -21.17
N ILE A 5 1.56 24.61 -20.39
CA ILE A 5 1.29 25.11 -19.05
C ILE A 5 0.40 26.36 -19.11
N LEU A 6 0.58 27.22 -20.11
CA LEU A 6 -0.25 28.39 -20.31
C LEU A 6 -1.69 28.05 -20.71
N ILE A 7 -1.90 27.00 -21.53
CA ILE A 7 -3.23 26.51 -21.91
C ILE A 7 -3.93 25.85 -20.72
N LEU A 8 -3.21 25.09 -19.89
CA LEU A 8 -3.75 24.48 -18.68
C LEU A 8 -4.11 25.54 -17.64
N SER A 9 -3.28 26.59 -17.49
CA SER A 9 -3.60 27.72 -16.59
C SER A 9 -4.79 28.53 -17.10
N LEU A 10 -4.94 28.72 -18.41
CA LEU A 10 -6.12 29.40 -19.00
C LEU A 10 -7.40 28.59 -18.81
N PHE A 11 -7.32 27.25 -18.94
CA PHE A 11 -8.47 26.36 -18.70
C PHE A 11 -8.88 26.31 -17.22
N ILE A 12 -7.91 26.39 -16.30
CA ILE A 12 -8.18 26.50 -14.86
C ILE A 12 -8.81 27.87 -14.53
N PHE A 13 -8.34 28.95 -15.15
CA PHE A 13 -8.89 30.29 -14.92
C PHE A 13 -10.32 30.45 -15.49
N THR A 14 -10.66 29.83 -16.61
CA THR A 14 -12.03 29.88 -17.16
C THR A 14 -13.03 29.02 -16.38
N LEU A 15 -12.58 28.05 -15.59
CA LEU A 15 -13.42 27.28 -14.66
C LEU A 15 -13.67 28.01 -13.32
N ILE A 16 -12.90 29.05 -13.02
CA ILE A 16 -13.02 29.82 -11.76
C ILE A 16 -14.08 30.92 -11.85
N ASP A 17 -14.52 31.33 -13.04
CA ASP A 17 -15.54 32.38 -13.23
C ASP A 17 -17.00 31.88 -13.08
N VAL A 18 -17.25 30.71 -12.52
CA VAL A 18 -18.53 30.41 -11.91
C VAL A 18 -18.56 31.10 -10.54
N GLN A 19 -18.76 32.40 -10.54
CA GLN A 19 -19.12 33.15 -9.33
C GLN A 19 -20.45 32.64 -8.81
N ALA A 20 -20.39 31.56 -8.03
CA ALA A 20 -21.45 31.37 -7.04
C ALA A 20 -21.21 32.45 -5.96
N ASN A 21 -21.88 33.58 -6.08
CA ASN A 21 -22.08 34.52 -4.98
C ASN A 21 -22.67 33.72 -3.82
N LEU A 22 -21.81 33.22 -2.93
CA LEU A 22 -22.19 32.57 -1.70
C LEU A 22 -22.75 33.65 -0.77
N VAL A 23 -23.98 34.02 -1.01
CA VAL A 23 -24.75 34.84 -0.07
C VAL A 23 -24.75 34.06 1.24
N ARG A 24 -24.27 34.67 2.32
CA ARG A 24 -24.40 34.11 3.67
C ARG A 24 -25.89 33.83 3.91
N THR A 25 -26.19 32.56 4.04
CA THR A 25 -27.58 32.13 4.27
C THR A 25 -27.94 32.16 5.75
N ASP A 26 -26.91 32.05 6.63
CA ASP A 26 -27.08 31.82 8.08
C ASP A 26 -28.04 30.64 8.38
N ALA A 27 -28.17 29.71 7.40
CA ALA A 27 -28.85 28.45 7.59
C ALA A 27 -27.87 27.47 8.20
N ASN A 28 -28.18 26.90 9.35
CA ASN A 28 -27.24 26.05 10.07
C ASN A 28 -27.91 24.75 10.53
N ILE A 29 -27.08 23.71 10.71
CA ILE A 29 -27.47 22.47 11.41
C ILE A 29 -26.52 22.32 12.58
N PHE A 30 -27.06 21.92 13.71
CA PHE A 30 -26.27 21.51 14.87
C PHE A 30 -26.95 20.31 15.53
N GLY A 31 -26.21 19.58 16.32
CA GLY A 31 -26.75 18.42 17.03
C GLY A 31 -25.66 17.57 17.63
N HIS A 32 -26.05 16.38 18.05
CA HIS A 32 -25.16 15.38 18.58
C HIS A 32 -25.45 14.01 17.98
N VAL A 33 -24.48 13.14 18.10
CA VAL A 33 -24.58 11.74 17.71
C VAL A 33 -24.37 10.89 18.95
N ILE A 34 -25.32 10.00 19.26
CA ILE A 34 -25.23 9.08 20.37
C ILE A 34 -25.30 7.65 19.92
N ASN A 35 -24.67 6.75 20.65
CA ASN A 35 -24.84 5.32 20.50
C ASN A 35 -26.22 4.92 21.02
N ARG A 36 -27.05 4.32 20.20
CA ARG A 36 -28.42 3.93 20.52
C ARG A 36 -28.53 2.93 21.68
N GLN A 37 -27.50 2.12 21.91
CA GLN A 37 -27.51 1.07 22.93
C GLN A 37 -27.02 1.58 24.28
N THR A 38 -25.95 2.39 24.28
CA THR A 38 -25.32 2.88 25.50
C THR A 38 -25.84 4.26 25.94
N GLY A 39 -26.39 5.04 24.99
CA GLY A 39 -26.77 6.43 25.20
C GLY A 39 -25.57 7.38 25.28
N GLU A 40 -24.36 6.89 25.12
CA GLU A 40 -23.15 7.70 25.16
C GLU A 40 -22.98 8.48 23.85
N HIS A 41 -22.42 9.68 23.96
CA HIS A 41 -22.07 10.48 22.80
C HIS A 41 -20.92 9.85 22.00
N VAL A 42 -21.04 9.82 20.67
CA VAL A 42 -20.06 9.19 19.80
C VAL A 42 -19.24 10.26 19.08
N PRO A 43 -17.95 10.35 19.36
CA PRO A 43 -17.05 11.28 18.70
C PRO A 43 -16.68 10.80 17.29
N PHE A 44 -16.21 11.73 16.46
CA PHE A 44 -15.60 11.50 15.14
C PHE A 44 -16.51 10.82 14.09
N ILE A 45 -17.83 10.89 14.28
CA ILE A 45 -18.83 10.47 13.29
C ILE A 45 -18.94 11.55 12.21
N ASN A 46 -18.86 11.18 10.96
CA ASN A 46 -19.06 12.08 9.84
C ASN A 46 -20.53 12.42 9.70
N VAL A 47 -20.85 13.69 9.72
CA VAL A 47 -22.18 14.22 9.41
C VAL A 47 -22.08 14.99 8.11
N VAL A 48 -22.70 14.46 7.05
CA VAL A 48 -22.57 14.99 5.70
C VAL A 48 -23.93 15.33 5.09
N LEU A 49 -23.98 16.35 4.25
CA LEU A 49 -25.12 16.57 3.38
C LEU A 49 -24.98 15.69 2.15
N LYS A 50 -25.87 14.73 1.98
CA LYS A 50 -25.86 13.76 0.88
C LYS A 50 -25.78 14.46 -0.48
N ASN A 51 -24.97 13.93 -1.41
CA ASN A 51 -24.78 14.48 -2.74
C ASN A 51 -24.19 15.91 -2.78
N THR A 52 -23.47 16.26 -1.73
CA THR A 52 -22.67 17.49 -1.64
C THR A 52 -21.26 17.16 -1.15
N THR A 53 -20.39 18.16 -1.16
CA THR A 53 -19.06 18.02 -0.56
C THR A 53 -19.02 18.50 0.89
N ILE A 54 -20.16 18.92 1.45
CA ILE A 54 -20.26 19.48 2.80
C ILE A 54 -20.38 18.36 3.83
N GLY A 55 -19.53 18.39 4.82
CA GLY A 55 -19.57 17.50 5.96
C GLY A 55 -18.58 17.90 7.03
N ILE A 56 -18.83 17.42 8.22
CA ILE A 56 -18.01 17.58 9.42
C ILE A 56 -17.97 16.25 10.16
N SER A 57 -17.00 16.05 11.03
CA SER A 57 -17.10 14.99 12.05
C SER A 57 -17.54 15.58 13.38
N THR A 58 -18.24 14.79 14.20
CA THR A 58 -18.51 15.17 15.59
C THR A 58 -17.19 15.38 16.33
N ASP A 59 -17.19 16.34 17.24
CA ASP A 59 -16.05 16.59 18.13
C ASP A 59 -15.85 15.46 19.16
N ALA A 60 -14.87 15.60 20.03
CA ALA A 60 -14.59 14.60 21.07
C ALA A 60 -15.75 14.43 22.08
N THR A 61 -16.72 15.34 22.09
CA THR A 61 -17.94 15.27 22.93
C THR A 61 -19.15 14.75 22.15
N GLY A 62 -18.96 14.34 20.88
CA GLY A 62 -20.01 13.82 20.02
C GLY A 62 -20.95 14.87 19.43
N HIS A 63 -20.61 16.16 19.54
CA HIS A 63 -21.42 17.26 18.99
C HIS A 63 -20.88 17.73 17.65
N TYR A 64 -21.75 18.38 16.86
CA TYR A 64 -21.38 18.95 15.57
C TYR A 64 -22.18 20.22 15.23
N ALA A 65 -21.61 21.06 14.38
CA ALA A 65 -22.30 22.23 13.84
C ALA A 65 -21.84 22.51 12.41
N LEU A 66 -22.76 22.51 11.46
CA LEU A 66 -22.57 22.92 10.07
C LEU A 66 -23.22 24.28 9.86
N LYS A 67 -22.44 25.28 9.41
CA LYS A 67 -22.89 26.68 9.30
C LYS A 67 -22.94 27.13 7.84
N ASN A 68 -23.79 28.13 7.57
CA ASN A 68 -23.94 28.77 6.25
C ASN A 68 -24.27 27.78 5.13
N LEU A 69 -25.18 26.87 5.37
CA LEU A 69 -25.61 25.85 4.43
C LEU A 69 -26.54 26.43 3.35
N PRO A 70 -26.61 25.82 2.17
CA PRO A 70 -27.57 26.22 1.15
C PRO A 70 -29.01 25.99 1.61
N GLU A 71 -29.92 26.83 1.15
CA GLU A 71 -31.36 26.67 1.38
C GLU A 71 -31.91 25.53 0.54
N GLY A 72 -32.90 24.81 1.07
CA GLY A 72 -33.60 23.72 0.34
C GLY A 72 -33.78 22.48 1.19
N LYS A 73 -34.24 21.40 0.54
CA LYS A 73 -34.38 20.08 1.17
C LYS A 73 -33.12 19.28 0.97
N PHE A 74 -32.64 18.71 2.05
CA PHE A 74 -31.41 17.88 2.07
C PHE A 74 -31.61 16.61 2.91
N ILE A 75 -30.81 15.61 2.61
CA ILE A 75 -30.66 14.44 3.45
C ILE A 75 -29.34 14.61 4.20
N VAL A 76 -29.40 14.62 5.52
CA VAL A 76 -28.21 14.60 6.40
C VAL A 76 -27.91 13.15 6.74
N VAL A 77 -26.67 12.74 6.56
CA VAL A 77 -26.20 11.38 6.83
C VAL A 77 -25.19 11.44 7.97
N ALA A 78 -25.43 10.68 9.03
CA ALA A 78 -24.41 10.39 10.03
C ALA A 78 -23.79 9.04 9.73
N GLU A 79 -22.47 8.99 9.48
CA GLU A 79 -21.74 7.78 9.14
C GLU A 79 -20.35 7.77 9.78
N GLY A 80 -19.89 6.61 10.21
CA GLY A 80 -18.57 6.48 10.81
C GLY A 80 -18.10 5.04 10.85
N ILE A 81 -16.80 4.85 11.01
CA ILE A 81 -16.20 3.51 11.12
C ILE A 81 -16.78 2.82 12.36
N GLY A 82 -17.34 1.64 12.18
CA GLY A 82 -17.92 0.85 13.26
C GLY A 82 -19.39 1.15 13.57
N PHE A 83 -20.04 2.04 12.80
CA PHE A 83 -21.46 2.38 12.98
C PHE A 83 -22.25 2.26 11.67
N LYS A 84 -23.54 1.93 11.79
CA LYS A 84 -24.46 1.94 10.65
C LYS A 84 -24.82 3.38 10.29
N PRO A 85 -24.72 3.77 9.02
CA PRO A 85 -25.16 5.09 8.60
C PRO A 85 -26.65 5.33 8.91
N GLN A 86 -26.96 6.53 9.37
CA GLN A 86 -28.34 6.98 9.60
C GLN A 86 -28.62 8.23 8.78
N GLU A 87 -29.76 8.28 8.11
CA GLU A 87 -30.18 9.39 7.26
C GLU A 87 -31.40 10.11 7.86
N LYS A 88 -31.42 11.45 7.74
CA LYS A 88 -32.58 12.29 8.12
C LYS A 88 -32.82 13.35 7.06
N GLU A 89 -34.07 13.47 6.62
CA GLU A 89 -34.49 14.56 5.74
C GLU A 89 -34.74 15.84 6.52
N ILE A 90 -34.26 16.96 6.00
CA ILE A 90 -34.42 18.28 6.61
C ILE A 90 -34.75 19.34 5.55
N GLU A 91 -35.31 20.44 5.96
CA GLU A 91 -35.50 21.65 5.16
C GLU A 91 -34.71 22.80 5.79
N LEU A 92 -33.79 23.36 5.04
CA LEU A 92 -32.95 24.50 5.45
C LEU A 92 -33.53 25.80 4.92
N LYS A 93 -33.72 26.77 5.82
CA LYS A 93 -34.22 28.12 5.50
C LYS A 93 -33.23 29.17 6.00
N ARG A 94 -33.11 30.25 5.26
CA ARG A 94 -32.21 31.36 5.59
C ARG A 94 -32.45 31.89 7.01
N GLY A 95 -31.37 32.12 7.74
CA GLY A 95 -31.39 32.65 9.09
C GLY A 95 -31.99 31.67 10.12
N LYS A 96 -32.12 30.38 9.79
CA LYS A 96 -32.63 29.35 10.70
C LYS A 96 -31.57 28.34 11.01
N SER A 97 -31.48 27.92 12.26
CA SER A 97 -30.71 26.79 12.72
C SER A 97 -31.64 25.64 13.03
N VAL A 98 -31.30 24.45 12.52
CA VAL A 98 -32.07 23.21 12.71
C VAL A 98 -31.27 22.27 13.58
N GLU A 99 -31.86 21.77 14.64
CA GLU A 99 -31.26 20.72 15.45
C GLU A 99 -31.54 19.36 14.82
N VAL A 100 -30.49 18.59 14.61
CA VAL A 100 -30.55 17.24 14.00
C VAL A 100 -29.66 16.29 14.79
N ASN A 101 -30.28 15.51 15.68
CA ASN A 101 -29.59 14.53 16.50
C ASN A 101 -29.66 13.15 15.85
N PHE A 102 -28.64 12.31 16.03
CA PHE A 102 -28.59 10.94 15.49
C PHE A 102 -28.40 9.94 16.63
N GLU A 103 -29.12 8.82 16.53
CA GLU A 103 -28.95 7.66 17.38
C GLU A 103 -28.44 6.51 16.54
N ILE A 104 -27.13 6.39 16.42
CA ILE A 104 -26.50 5.41 15.55
C ILE A 104 -26.33 4.07 16.25
N GLU A 105 -26.47 3.00 15.46
CA GLU A 105 -26.23 1.63 15.90
C GLU A 105 -24.83 1.19 15.49
N GLU A 106 -24.20 0.41 16.36
CA GLU A 106 -22.92 -0.19 16.03
C GLU A 106 -23.02 -1.13 14.83
N ASP A 107 -22.08 -0.99 13.91
CA ASP A 107 -21.80 -1.93 12.83
C ASP A 107 -20.51 -2.68 13.16
N ALA A 108 -20.59 -3.52 14.18
CA ALA A 108 -19.43 -4.22 14.72
C ALA A 108 -18.63 -4.99 13.66
N LEU A 109 -19.30 -5.52 12.63
CA LEU A 109 -18.67 -6.23 11.52
C LEU A 109 -18.21 -5.30 10.39
N LYS A 110 -18.45 -4.00 10.49
CA LYS A 110 -18.12 -2.98 9.48
C LYS A 110 -18.68 -3.32 8.08
N LEU A 111 -19.89 -3.88 8.03
CA LEU A 111 -20.55 -4.26 6.78
C LEU A 111 -21.01 -3.06 5.96
N ASN A 112 -21.42 -2.00 6.66
CA ASN A 112 -21.88 -0.75 6.05
C ASN A 112 -20.73 0.27 5.90
N GLU A 113 -19.49 -0.12 6.17
CA GLU A 113 -18.33 0.74 5.93
C GLU A 113 -18.28 1.18 4.46
N VAL A 114 -18.01 2.47 4.25
CA VAL A 114 -17.92 3.02 2.90
C VAL A 114 -16.56 2.70 2.31
N VAL A 115 -16.56 2.12 1.12
CA VAL A 115 -15.36 1.79 0.34
C VAL A 115 -15.39 2.47 -1.03
N VAL A 116 -14.22 2.71 -1.61
CA VAL A 116 -14.10 3.38 -2.91
C VAL A 116 -13.43 2.53 -3.98
N THR A 117 -12.62 1.53 -3.58
CA THR A 117 -11.76 0.78 -4.53
C THR A 117 -12.55 -0.11 -5.49
N ALA A 118 -13.71 -0.62 -5.09
CA ALA A 118 -14.53 -1.48 -5.95
C ALA A 118 -15.07 -0.80 -7.20
N GLY A 119 -15.37 0.50 -7.12
CA GLY A 119 -16.01 1.26 -8.18
C GLY A 119 -15.49 2.67 -8.40
N ARG A 120 -14.33 3.03 -7.84
CA ARG A 120 -13.77 4.40 -7.84
C ARG A 120 -14.71 5.47 -7.28
N THR A 121 -15.76 5.08 -6.61
CA THR A 121 -16.73 5.96 -5.96
C THR A 121 -17.19 5.33 -4.67
N SER A 122 -17.59 6.18 -3.72
CA SER A 122 -18.08 5.75 -2.42
C SER A 122 -19.30 4.84 -2.55
N GLN A 123 -19.22 3.65 -1.93
CA GLN A 123 -20.33 2.70 -1.81
C GLN A 123 -20.16 1.86 -0.54
N LYS A 124 -21.24 1.30 -0.03
CA LYS A 124 -21.15 0.41 1.13
C LYS A 124 -20.46 -0.90 0.75
N ARG A 125 -19.60 -1.40 1.64
CA ARG A 125 -18.84 -2.64 1.44
C ARG A 125 -19.73 -3.84 1.12
N ASN A 126 -20.85 -3.99 1.82
CA ASN A 126 -21.81 -5.08 1.59
C ASN A 126 -22.62 -4.92 0.29
N GLU A 127 -22.60 -3.76 -0.35
CA GLU A 127 -23.24 -3.51 -1.64
C GLU A 127 -22.25 -3.61 -2.81
N ALA A 128 -20.95 -3.77 -2.53
CA ALA A 128 -19.93 -3.92 -3.54
C ALA A 128 -19.99 -5.31 -4.19
N PRO A 129 -20.11 -5.41 -5.53
CA PRO A 129 -20.18 -6.70 -6.21
C PRO A 129 -18.83 -7.43 -6.30
N VAL A 130 -17.78 -6.86 -5.73
CA VAL A 130 -16.46 -7.48 -5.50
C VAL A 130 -16.10 -7.39 -4.03
N ILE A 131 -15.30 -8.33 -3.54
CA ILE A 131 -14.82 -8.29 -2.16
C ILE A 131 -13.82 -7.15 -1.99
N VAL A 132 -14.08 -6.29 -1.01
CA VAL A 132 -13.13 -5.27 -0.54
C VAL A 132 -12.80 -5.56 0.90
N ASN A 133 -11.54 -5.88 1.17
CA ASN A 133 -11.03 -6.01 2.51
C ASN A 133 -10.53 -4.65 3.01
N THR A 134 -10.82 -4.34 4.26
CA THR A 134 -10.40 -3.09 4.88
C THR A 134 -9.50 -3.37 6.09
N ILE A 135 -8.37 -2.68 6.16
CA ILE A 135 -7.49 -2.62 7.32
C ILE A 135 -7.65 -1.23 7.91
N SER A 136 -8.19 -1.14 9.09
CA SER A 136 -8.38 0.14 9.79
C SER A 136 -7.11 0.55 10.53
N THR A 137 -7.02 1.83 10.88
CA THR A 137 -5.96 2.35 11.78
C THR A 137 -5.90 1.57 13.10
N LYS A 138 -7.05 1.22 13.70
CA LYS A 138 -7.08 0.38 14.90
C LYS A 138 -6.41 -0.98 14.69
N MET A 139 -6.53 -1.61 13.52
CA MET A 139 -5.81 -2.86 13.23
C MET A 139 -4.30 -2.64 13.17
N LEU A 140 -3.84 -1.54 12.54
CA LEU A 140 -2.42 -1.18 12.50
C LEU A 140 -1.85 -0.90 13.90
N GLU A 141 -2.66 -0.31 14.79
CA GLU A 141 -2.32 -0.07 16.19
C GLU A 141 -2.31 -1.36 17.03
N THR A 142 -3.32 -2.22 16.86
CA THR A 142 -3.41 -3.55 17.50
C THR A 142 -2.18 -4.40 17.19
N THR A 143 -1.73 -4.38 15.94
CA THR A 143 -0.57 -5.14 15.46
C THR A 143 0.76 -4.42 15.68
N GLN A 144 0.73 -3.19 16.19
CA GLN A 144 1.90 -2.33 16.36
C GLN A 144 2.75 -2.26 15.09
N SER A 145 2.08 -2.12 13.93
CA SER A 145 2.73 -2.02 12.63
C SER A 145 3.36 -0.64 12.47
N VAL A 146 4.69 -0.60 12.44
CA VAL A 146 5.46 0.64 12.27
C VAL A 146 5.47 1.03 10.80
N VAL A 147 5.55 0.05 9.92
CA VAL A 147 5.50 0.21 8.47
C VAL A 147 4.23 -0.40 7.90
N LEU A 148 3.80 0.13 6.76
CA LEU A 148 2.60 -0.33 6.07
C LEU A 148 2.66 -1.82 5.74
N GLY A 149 3.80 -2.33 5.26
CA GLY A 149 4.01 -3.72 4.89
C GLY A 149 3.71 -4.70 6.04
N GLU A 150 4.12 -4.40 7.27
CA GLU A 150 3.80 -5.23 8.44
C GLU A 150 2.28 -5.34 8.65
N GLY A 151 1.55 -4.22 8.52
CA GLY A 151 0.10 -4.19 8.67
C GLY A 151 -0.63 -4.99 7.61
N LEU A 152 -0.09 -5.08 6.41
CA LEU A 152 -0.66 -5.84 5.31
C LEU A 152 -0.62 -7.36 5.54
N ASN A 153 0.27 -7.88 6.40
CA ASN A 153 0.26 -9.28 6.83
C ASN A 153 -1.03 -9.68 7.56
N TYR A 154 -1.80 -8.72 8.07
CA TYR A 154 -3.09 -8.93 8.73
C TYR A 154 -4.27 -8.75 7.78
N CYS A 155 -4.05 -9.00 6.49
CA CYS A 155 -5.06 -9.10 5.46
C CYS A 155 -4.94 -10.45 4.74
N THR A 156 -6.01 -11.21 4.68
CA THR A 156 -6.03 -12.52 4.04
C THR A 156 -5.59 -12.45 2.59
N GLY A 157 -4.75 -13.38 2.17
CA GLY A 157 -4.20 -13.41 0.82
C GLY A 157 -2.99 -12.51 0.61
N LEU A 158 -2.57 -11.72 1.62
CA LEU A 158 -1.37 -10.90 1.54
C LEU A 158 -0.25 -11.49 2.40
N ARG A 159 0.99 -11.31 1.95
CA ARG A 159 2.20 -11.63 2.67
C ARG A 159 3.29 -10.61 2.34
N TYR A 160 3.77 -9.94 3.37
CA TYR A 160 4.94 -9.07 3.30
C TYR A 160 6.20 -9.92 3.47
N GLU A 161 7.18 -9.71 2.60
CA GLU A 161 8.47 -10.40 2.65
C GLU A 161 9.62 -9.49 2.29
N ASN A 162 10.82 -9.86 2.74
CA ASN A 162 12.06 -9.27 2.28
C ASN A 162 12.67 -10.19 1.20
N ASP A 163 13.25 -9.60 0.17
CA ASP A 163 13.86 -10.31 -0.96
C ASP A 163 15.36 -10.14 -1.04
N CYS A 164 15.94 -9.24 -0.25
CA CYS A 164 17.38 -9.03 -0.16
C CYS A 164 17.81 -8.89 1.29
N GLN A 165 18.81 -9.64 1.70
CA GLN A 165 19.36 -9.64 3.06
C GLN A 165 20.11 -8.32 3.33
N ASN A 166 20.87 -7.83 2.38
CA ASN A 166 21.73 -6.66 2.56
C ASN A 166 20.93 -5.34 2.66
N CYS A 167 20.12 -4.99 1.68
CA CYS A 167 19.42 -3.70 1.66
C CYS A 167 18.02 -3.74 2.28
N GLY A 168 17.46 -4.95 2.54
CA GLY A 168 16.10 -5.11 3.05
C GLY A 168 15.04 -4.70 2.02
N PHE A 169 15.31 -4.99 0.74
CA PHE A 169 14.30 -4.89 -0.32
C PHE A 169 13.10 -5.75 0.02
N SER A 170 11.91 -5.16 0.00
CA SER A 170 10.70 -5.83 0.46
C SER A 170 9.55 -5.70 -0.52
N GLN A 171 8.65 -6.69 -0.53
CA GLN A 171 7.47 -6.70 -1.38
C GLN A 171 6.23 -7.28 -0.67
N ILE A 172 5.06 -7.04 -1.27
CA ILE A 172 3.82 -7.69 -0.88
C ILE A 172 3.44 -8.71 -1.94
N ARG A 173 3.39 -9.97 -1.56
CA ARG A 173 2.75 -11.01 -2.38
C ARG A 173 1.25 -11.03 -2.13
N MET A 174 0.47 -11.09 -3.20
CA MET A 174 -0.99 -11.22 -3.14
C MET A 174 -1.42 -12.54 -3.76
N ASN A 175 -2.02 -13.42 -2.97
CA ASN A 175 -2.42 -14.76 -3.40
C ASN A 175 -1.27 -15.52 -4.10
N GLY A 176 -0.03 -15.39 -3.59
CA GLY A 176 1.16 -16.05 -4.12
C GLY A 176 1.77 -15.45 -5.37
N MET A 177 1.21 -14.37 -5.89
CA MET A 177 1.81 -13.56 -6.96
C MET A 177 2.70 -12.46 -6.35
N GLU A 178 3.80 -12.15 -6.99
CA GLU A 178 4.81 -11.17 -6.55
C GLU A 178 4.29 -9.73 -6.52
N GLY A 179 5.02 -8.85 -5.84
CA GLY A 179 4.68 -7.44 -5.67
C GLY A 179 4.28 -6.71 -6.95
N PRO A 180 5.06 -6.83 -8.03
CA PRO A 180 4.77 -6.17 -9.30
C PRO A 180 3.44 -6.55 -9.97
N TYR A 181 2.77 -7.60 -9.51
CA TYR A 181 1.41 -7.95 -9.97
C TYR A 181 0.30 -7.20 -9.24
N SER A 182 0.65 -6.42 -8.21
CA SER A 182 -0.30 -5.66 -7.40
C SER A 182 -0.13 -4.17 -7.60
N GLN A 183 -1.22 -3.45 -7.85
CA GLN A 183 -1.19 -2.00 -8.00
C GLN A 183 -1.41 -1.32 -6.64
N ILE A 184 -0.43 -0.51 -6.21
CA ILE A 184 -0.55 0.33 -5.02
C ILE A 184 -1.09 1.70 -5.44
N LEU A 185 -2.11 2.17 -4.71
CA LEU A 185 -2.80 3.42 -4.98
C LEU A 185 -2.82 4.30 -3.72
N ILE A 186 -2.82 5.60 -3.91
CA ILE A 186 -3.20 6.58 -2.88
C ILE A 186 -4.46 7.31 -3.35
N ASN A 187 -5.55 7.23 -2.56
CA ASN A 187 -6.84 7.79 -2.91
C ASN A 187 -7.30 7.40 -4.33
N SER A 188 -7.18 6.11 -4.67
CA SER A 188 -7.53 5.52 -5.97
C SER A 188 -6.69 6.01 -7.16
N ARG A 189 -5.49 6.53 -6.92
CA ARG A 189 -4.57 7.00 -7.96
C ARG A 189 -3.27 6.23 -7.92
N PRO A 190 -2.75 5.77 -9.07
CA PRO A 190 -1.43 5.19 -9.16
C PRO A 190 -0.40 6.34 -9.05
N ILE A 191 0.07 6.60 -7.83
CA ILE A 191 1.05 7.66 -7.56
C ILE A 191 2.47 7.11 -7.62
N PHE A 192 2.63 5.82 -7.31
CA PHE A 192 3.94 5.21 -7.32
C PHE A 192 4.36 4.80 -8.73
N SER A 193 5.55 5.23 -9.12
CA SER A 193 6.26 4.69 -10.26
C SER A 193 6.62 3.23 -10.06
N GLY A 194 7.08 2.56 -11.11
CA GLY A 194 7.65 1.22 -11.00
C GLY A 194 8.77 1.10 -9.96
N LEU A 195 9.52 2.20 -9.74
CA LEU A 195 10.62 2.27 -8.77
C LEU A 195 10.17 2.44 -7.31
N ALA A 196 9.05 3.10 -7.08
CA ALA A 196 8.55 3.32 -5.73
C ALA A 196 7.60 2.21 -5.26
N GLY A 197 7.27 1.26 -6.13
CA GLY A 197 6.32 0.19 -5.83
C GLY A 197 6.79 -0.76 -4.74
N VAL A 198 8.08 -0.93 -4.60
CA VAL A 198 8.71 -1.83 -3.63
C VAL A 198 9.04 -1.12 -2.33
N TYR A 199 9.92 -0.14 -2.38
CA TYR A 199 10.29 0.62 -1.18
C TYR A 199 9.14 1.47 -0.66
N GLY A 200 8.18 1.87 -1.52
CA GLY A 200 7.04 2.70 -1.19
C GLY A 200 6.18 2.18 -0.04
N LEU A 201 6.11 0.86 0.16
CA LEU A 201 5.37 0.25 1.27
C LEU A 201 5.94 0.55 2.65
N GLU A 202 7.23 0.82 2.74
CA GLU A 202 7.88 1.20 3.99
C GLU A 202 7.98 2.73 4.15
N LEU A 203 7.80 3.47 3.07
CA LEU A 203 7.92 4.93 3.04
C LEU A 203 6.68 5.64 3.57
N ILE A 204 5.51 5.00 3.50
CA ILE A 204 4.24 5.62 3.88
C ILE A 204 3.94 5.35 5.36
N PRO A 205 3.85 6.38 6.19
CA PRO A 205 3.55 6.21 7.60
C PRO A 205 2.07 5.90 7.82
N ALA A 206 1.80 4.93 8.71
CA ALA A 206 0.45 4.48 9.02
C ALA A 206 -0.46 5.59 9.60
N ASN A 207 0.12 6.59 10.27
CA ASN A 207 -0.61 7.68 10.92
C ASN A 207 -1.35 8.62 9.97
N MET A 208 -0.95 8.67 8.68
CA MET A 208 -1.65 9.47 7.67
C MET A 208 -2.89 8.78 7.08
N LEU A 209 -3.06 7.49 7.31
CA LEU A 209 -4.12 6.70 6.71
C LEU A 209 -5.40 6.74 7.54
N GLU A 210 -6.54 6.80 6.87
CA GLU A 210 -7.86 6.51 7.43
C GLU A 210 -8.09 4.99 7.44
N ARG A 211 -7.75 4.33 6.34
CA ARG A 211 -7.81 2.87 6.16
C ARG A 211 -7.04 2.44 4.91
N ILE A 212 -6.82 1.15 4.79
CA ILE A 212 -6.33 0.51 3.57
C ILE A 212 -7.46 -0.34 3.00
N GLU A 213 -7.71 -0.23 1.71
CA GLU A 213 -8.67 -1.07 0.99
C GLU A 213 -7.92 -2.02 0.06
N VAL A 214 -8.20 -3.32 0.16
CA VAL A 214 -7.60 -4.36 -0.66
C VAL A 214 -8.67 -5.04 -1.49
N VAL A 215 -8.51 -5.02 -2.80
CA VAL A 215 -9.33 -5.78 -3.75
C VAL A 215 -8.43 -6.84 -4.38
N ARG A 216 -8.75 -8.11 -4.14
CA ARG A 216 -8.06 -9.25 -4.75
C ARG A 216 -8.66 -9.58 -6.10
N GLY A 217 -7.84 -10.11 -7.02
CA GLY A 217 -8.24 -10.38 -8.39
C GLY A 217 -8.13 -9.16 -9.29
N GLY A 218 -8.34 -9.31 -10.58
CA GLY A 218 -8.02 -8.31 -11.60
C GLY A 218 -8.69 -6.96 -11.40
N GLY A 219 -7.90 -5.97 -10.97
CA GLY A 219 -8.27 -4.57 -10.83
C GLY A 219 -8.03 -3.73 -12.09
N SER A 220 -7.46 -4.32 -13.14
CA SER A 220 -6.94 -3.60 -14.31
C SER A 220 -7.98 -2.80 -15.09
N VAL A 221 -9.26 -3.16 -15.03
CA VAL A 221 -10.33 -2.38 -15.68
C VAL A 221 -10.40 -0.96 -15.12
N LEU A 222 -10.31 -0.82 -13.81
CA LEU A 222 -10.38 0.50 -13.17
C LEU A 222 -9.00 1.16 -13.06
N TYR A 223 -7.94 0.38 -12.85
CA TYR A 223 -6.64 0.92 -12.42
C TYR A 223 -5.50 0.68 -13.42
N GLY A 224 -5.78 0.05 -14.56
CA GLY A 224 -4.83 -0.14 -15.66
C GLY A 224 -3.83 -1.26 -15.43
N SER A 225 -2.64 -1.10 -16.00
CA SER A 225 -1.52 -2.03 -15.89
C SER A 225 -1.14 -2.36 -14.45
N ASN A 226 -0.52 -3.53 -14.23
CA ASN A 226 0.00 -4.04 -12.95
C ASN A 226 -1.06 -4.45 -11.90
N ALA A 227 -2.37 -4.27 -12.15
CA ALA A 227 -3.41 -4.73 -11.23
C ALA A 227 -3.91 -6.15 -11.55
N ILE A 228 -2.98 -7.09 -11.78
CA ILE A 228 -3.27 -8.50 -12.12
C ILE A 228 -3.70 -9.27 -10.87
N ALA A 229 -2.92 -9.21 -9.80
CA ALA A 229 -3.22 -9.86 -8.53
C ALA A 229 -4.32 -9.11 -7.77
N GLY A 230 -4.32 -7.79 -7.90
CA GLY A 230 -5.30 -6.91 -7.28
C GLY A 230 -4.78 -5.50 -7.05
N THR A 231 -5.46 -4.79 -6.17
CA THR A 231 -5.12 -3.40 -5.82
C THR A 231 -5.08 -3.22 -4.31
N ILE A 232 -4.11 -2.43 -3.84
CA ILE A 232 -3.97 -1.96 -2.46
C ILE A 232 -4.13 -0.45 -2.49
N ASN A 233 -5.22 0.07 -1.95
CA ASN A 233 -5.56 1.49 -2.00
C ASN A 233 -5.45 2.11 -0.61
N LEU A 234 -4.56 3.05 -0.48
CA LEU A 234 -4.27 3.79 0.73
C LEU A 234 -5.19 5.01 0.80
N ILE A 235 -6.16 4.99 1.68
CA ILE A 235 -7.10 6.09 1.87
C ILE A 235 -6.56 7.01 2.94
N LEU A 236 -6.25 8.24 2.56
CA LEU A 236 -5.71 9.26 3.45
C LEU A 236 -6.80 9.86 4.35
N LYS A 237 -6.43 10.24 5.56
CA LYS A 237 -7.30 11.01 6.47
C LYS A 237 -7.67 12.36 5.83
N ASP A 238 -8.96 12.64 5.71
CA ASP A 238 -9.45 13.97 5.32
C ASP A 238 -9.43 14.92 6.54
N PRO A 239 -9.08 16.20 6.38
CA PRO A 239 -9.24 17.18 7.43
C PRO A 239 -10.73 17.47 7.65
N LYS A 240 -11.28 16.99 8.78
CA LYS A 240 -12.71 17.09 9.11
C LYS A 240 -12.98 17.87 10.38
N THR A 241 -12.05 17.81 11.34
CA THR A 241 -12.13 18.49 12.64
C THR A 241 -10.75 19.03 13.03
N ASN A 242 -10.75 20.05 13.90
CA ASN A 242 -9.52 20.53 14.52
C ASN A 242 -8.99 19.47 15.48
N SER A 243 -7.83 18.92 15.17
CA SER A 243 -7.27 17.80 15.91
C SER A 243 -5.76 17.76 15.83
N PHE A 244 -5.15 17.08 16.79
CA PHE A 244 -3.73 16.77 16.77
C PHE A 244 -3.48 15.40 17.39
N GLU A 245 -2.37 14.81 16.98
CA GLU A 245 -1.82 13.56 17.53
C GLU A 245 -0.31 13.62 17.39
N ALA A 246 0.42 13.25 18.43
CA ALA A 246 1.85 13.02 18.38
C ALA A 246 2.18 11.70 19.06
N GLY A 247 3.10 10.95 18.52
CA GLY A 247 3.48 9.65 19.03
C GLY A 247 4.99 9.44 19.00
N PHE A 248 5.47 8.66 19.96
CA PHE A 248 6.84 8.17 19.98
C PHE A 248 6.84 6.72 20.44
N ASN A 249 7.60 5.90 19.72
CA ASN A 249 7.90 4.54 20.17
C ASN A 249 9.36 4.20 19.96
N THR A 250 9.83 3.29 20.77
CA THR A 250 11.16 2.67 20.65
C THR A 250 11.02 1.16 20.74
N SER A 251 11.84 0.46 19.99
CA SER A 251 11.92 -1.00 20.07
C SER A 251 13.36 -1.50 20.07
N LEU A 252 13.56 -2.69 20.64
CA LEU A 252 14.81 -3.42 20.68
C LEU A 252 14.65 -4.72 19.91
N ILE A 253 15.14 -4.71 18.67
CA ILE A 253 15.09 -5.85 17.74
C ILE A 253 16.15 -6.86 18.16
N GLY A 254 15.80 -8.15 18.23
CA GLY A 254 16.77 -9.19 18.59
C GLY A 254 16.96 -9.40 20.09
N THR A 255 16.01 -8.94 20.92
CA THR A 255 16.10 -9.13 22.37
C THR A 255 16.15 -10.61 22.76
N GLY A 256 17.23 -11.04 23.40
CA GLY A 256 17.45 -12.41 23.85
C GLY A 256 17.70 -13.40 22.72
N VAL A 257 18.17 -12.96 21.58
CA VAL A 257 18.67 -13.80 20.49
C VAL A 257 20.12 -14.18 20.80
N SER A 258 20.39 -15.49 20.88
CA SER A 258 21.74 -16.01 21.06
C SER A 258 22.47 -16.06 19.72
N GLY A 259 23.76 -15.72 19.71
CA GLY A 259 24.60 -15.75 18.50
C GLY A 259 24.45 -14.51 17.61
N SER A 260 23.75 -13.48 18.07
CA SER A 260 23.69 -12.17 17.43
C SER A 260 24.64 -11.19 18.08
N ASN A 261 24.97 -10.11 17.40
CA ASN A 261 25.78 -8.98 17.94
C ASN A 261 24.98 -8.06 18.91
N GLY A 262 23.97 -8.62 19.59
CA GLY A 262 23.09 -7.90 20.51
C GLY A 262 21.88 -7.21 19.86
N PRO A 263 20.99 -6.64 20.69
CA PRO A 263 19.76 -6.04 20.19
C PRO A 263 20.00 -4.69 19.51
N ALA A 264 19.28 -4.46 18.40
CA ALA A 264 19.30 -3.21 17.65
C ALA A 264 18.12 -2.29 18.02
N ALA A 265 18.40 -1.01 18.25
CA ALA A 265 17.39 -0.01 18.56
C ALA A 265 16.68 0.47 17.29
N ASP A 266 15.35 0.71 17.39
CA ASP A 266 14.53 1.31 16.37
C ASP A 266 13.65 2.39 17.01
N TYR A 267 13.79 3.62 16.58
CA TYR A 267 13.08 4.79 17.10
C TYR A 267 12.12 5.31 16.06
N ASN A 268 10.89 5.58 16.43
CA ASN A 268 9.88 6.14 15.55
C ASN A 268 9.09 7.27 16.23
N ALA A 269 9.01 8.41 15.57
CA ALA A 269 8.24 9.56 16.01
C ALA A 269 7.24 9.96 14.93
N THR A 270 6.00 10.22 15.31
CA THR A 270 4.90 10.59 14.41
C THR A 270 4.19 11.84 14.89
N PHE A 271 3.66 12.63 13.99
CA PHE A 271 2.71 13.68 14.32
C PHE A 271 1.64 13.84 13.23
N ASN A 272 0.47 14.29 13.65
CA ASN A 272 -0.63 14.75 12.80
C ASN A 272 -1.23 16.02 13.42
N ALA A 273 -1.57 16.99 12.59
CA ALA A 273 -2.32 18.17 13.01
C ALA A 273 -3.31 18.56 11.92
N THR A 274 -4.53 18.83 12.29
CA THR A 274 -5.60 19.19 11.37
C THR A 274 -6.29 20.46 11.81
N LEU A 275 -6.48 21.38 10.88
CA LEU A 275 -7.22 22.62 11.07
C LEU A 275 -8.30 22.73 9.98
N VAL A 276 -9.49 23.12 10.38
CA VAL A 276 -10.64 23.30 9.50
C VAL A 276 -11.29 24.63 9.84
N THR A 277 -11.68 25.39 8.83
CA THR A 277 -12.41 26.65 9.03
C THR A 277 -13.80 26.38 9.60
N ASP A 278 -14.33 27.31 10.39
CA ASP A 278 -15.66 27.19 11.04
C ASP A 278 -16.81 26.96 10.04
N ASP A 279 -16.67 27.44 8.82
CA ASP A 279 -17.64 27.24 7.74
C ASP A 279 -17.34 25.99 6.90
N HIS A 280 -16.34 25.20 7.28
CA HIS A 280 -15.87 23.99 6.59
C HIS A 280 -15.58 24.14 5.10
N LYS A 281 -15.28 25.38 4.65
CA LYS A 281 -14.89 25.63 3.27
C LYS A 281 -13.45 25.24 2.96
N ALA A 282 -12.58 25.33 3.95
CA ALA A 282 -11.18 24.98 3.80
C ALA A 282 -10.67 24.18 5.00
N GLY A 283 -9.73 23.32 4.76
CA GLY A 283 -9.04 22.60 5.82
C GLY A 283 -7.66 22.15 5.36
N ILE A 284 -6.79 21.99 6.33
CA ILE A 284 -5.43 21.49 6.14
C ILE A 284 -5.12 20.45 7.18
N SER A 285 -4.51 19.36 6.75
CA SER A 285 -3.87 18.36 7.60
C SER A 285 -2.39 18.33 7.28
N VAL A 286 -1.56 18.37 8.30
CA VAL A 286 -0.11 18.20 8.20
C VAL A 286 0.25 16.98 9.01
N PHE A 287 1.08 16.11 8.45
CA PHE A 287 1.54 14.90 9.13
C PHE A 287 3.02 14.69 8.88
N GLY A 288 3.66 13.98 9.77
CA GLY A 288 5.04 13.60 9.65
C GLY A 288 5.38 12.31 10.37
N ASN A 289 6.48 11.73 9.94
CA ASN A 289 7.09 10.56 10.53
C ASN A 289 8.60 10.69 10.45
N MET A 290 9.28 10.28 11.52
CA MET A 290 10.74 10.14 11.55
C MET A 290 11.06 8.78 12.15
N ARG A 291 11.92 8.01 11.48
CA ARG A 291 12.39 6.70 11.95
C ARG A 291 13.90 6.60 11.82
N ASP A 292 14.54 6.06 12.86
CA ASP A 292 15.96 5.71 12.88
C ASP A 292 16.10 4.30 13.45
N ARG A 293 16.37 3.33 12.57
CA ARG A 293 16.60 1.93 12.90
C ARG A 293 18.09 1.64 12.79
N LYS A 294 18.64 1.02 13.81
CA LYS A 294 20.02 0.57 13.81
C LYS A 294 20.15 -0.79 13.14
N MET A 295 21.34 -1.13 12.72
CA MET A 295 21.70 -2.42 12.14
C MET A 295 21.44 -3.54 13.15
N PHE A 296 20.87 -4.65 12.68
CA PHE A 296 20.84 -5.93 13.41
C PHE A 296 21.62 -6.98 12.64
N ASP A 297 22.59 -7.57 13.33
CA ASP A 297 23.43 -8.67 12.90
C ASP A 297 22.96 -9.92 13.63
N ALA A 298 22.31 -10.85 12.92
CA ALA A 298 21.65 -11.99 13.53
C ALA A 298 22.59 -13.15 13.87
N ASN A 299 23.79 -13.17 13.31
CA ASN A 299 24.70 -14.31 13.34
C ASN A 299 26.13 -13.95 13.76
N ASP A 300 26.36 -12.69 14.22
CA ASP A 300 27.63 -12.14 14.74
C ASP A 300 28.80 -12.22 13.73
N ASP A 301 28.49 -11.98 12.45
CA ASP A 301 29.49 -11.95 11.37
C ASP A 301 29.84 -10.52 10.91
N SER A 302 29.30 -9.51 11.61
CA SER A 302 29.47 -8.08 11.34
C SER A 302 28.73 -7.56 10.11
N PHE A 303 27.97 -8.39 9.42
CA PHE A 303 27.09 -7.96 8.33
C PHE A 303 25.63 -7.82 8.81
N SER A 304 24.87 -6.99 8.14
CA SER A 304 23.47 -6.75 8.51
C SER A 304 22.52 -7.79 7.90
N GLU A 305 21.66 -8.41 8.69
CA GLU A 305 20.45 -9.11 8.25
C GLU A 305 19.25 -8.18 8.26
N ILE A 306 19.28 -7.14 9.11
CA ILE A 306 18.32 -6.03 9.03
C ILE A 306 19.13 -4.75 8.89
N ALA A 307 19.06 -4.16 7.70
CA ALA A 307 19.79 -2.96 7.36
C ALA A 307 19.42 -1.77 8.26
N PRO A 308 20.37 -0.93 8.68
CA PRO A 308 20.05 0.35 9.30
C PRO A 308 19.29 1.23 8.31
N MET A 309 18.35 2.02 8.84
CA MET A 309 17.48 2.85 8.04
C MET A 309 17.17 4.17 8.73
N LYS A 310 17.22 5.26 7.98
CA LYS A 310 16.70 6.57 8.39
C LYS A 310 15.63 6.99 7.42
N ASN A 311 14.45 7.28 7.92
CA ASN A 311 13.31 7.73 7.11
C ASN A 311 12.72 9.00 7.70
N THR A 312 12.42 9.98 6.86
CA THR A 312 11.70 11.19 7.22
C THR A 312 10.62 11.46 6.18
N VAL A 313 9.40 11.55 6.65
CA VAL A 313 8.24 11.88 5.81
C VAL A 313 7.57 13.13 6.36
N ILE A 314 7.29 14.07 5.48
CA ILE A 314 6.45 15.24 5.77
C ILE A 314 5.43 15.34 4.65
N GLY A 315 4.18 15.50 5.01
CA GLY A 315 3.13 15.67 4.02
C GLY A 315 2.01 16.58 4.50
N THR A 316 1.23 17.03 3.54
CA THR A 316 0.05 17.85 3.79
C THR A 316 -1.07 17.47 2.85
N ARG A 317 -2.28 17.57 3.36
CA ARG A 317 -3.52 17.47 2.60
C ARG A 317 -4.35 18.72 2.84
N ILE A 318 -4.71 19.40 1.77
CA ILE A 318 -5.48 20.64 1.80
C ILE A 318 -6.76 20.41 1.01
N PHE A 319 -7.88 20.90 1.50
CA PHE A 319 -9.06 21.02 0.67
C PHE A 319 -9.62 22.45 0.69
N TYR A 320 -10.28 22.79 -0.42
CA TYR A 320 -11.08 24.00 -0.56
C TYR A 320 -12.40 23.69 -1.27
N ARG A 321 -13.52 24.16 -0.74
CA ARG A 321 -14.86 24.01 -1.30
C ARG A 321 -15.33 25.35 -1.89
N PRO A 322 -15.12 25.61 -3.19
CA PRO A 322 -15.60 26.82 -3.83
C PRO A 322 -17.13 26.92 -3.80
N ALA A 323 -17.82 25.80 -3.84
CA ALA A 323 -19.27 25.71 -3.69
C ALA A 323 -19.65 24.42 -2.91
N TYR A 324 -20.90 24.32 -2.46
CA TYR A 324 -21.37 23.16 -1.70
C TYR A 324 -21.37 21.83 -2.48
N ARG A 325 -21.31 21.89 -3.82
CA ARG A 325 -21.21 20.72 -4.71
C ARG A 325 -19.81 20.55 -5.30
N SER A 326 -18.84 21.34 -4.93
CA SER A 326 -17.50 21.25 -5.48
C SER A 326 -16.44 21.20 -4.37
N LYS A 327 -15.39 20.42 -4.60
CA LYS A 327 -14.23 20.28 -3.71
C LYS A 327 -12.96 20.21 -4.54
N LEU A 328 -11.98 20.99 -4.18
CA LEU A 328 -10.63 20.89 -4.65
C LEU A 328 -9.77 20.32 -3.53
N SER A 329 -8.99 19.30 -3.81
CA SER A 329 -8.08 18.68 -2.84
C SER A 329 -6.67 18.66 -3.40
N LEU A 330 -5.69 19.03 -2.57
CA LEU A 330 -4.27 18.99 -2.86
C LEU A 330 -3.58 18.11 -1.82
N ASP A 331 -2.89 17.08 -2.29
CA ASP A 331 -2.00 16.23 -1.51
C ASP A 331 -0.55 16.53 -1.90
N PHE A 332 0.33 16.63 -0.92
CA PHE A 332 1.76 16.82 -1.14
C PHE A 332 2.57 16.04 -0.11
N PHE A 333 3.62 15.35 -0.55
CA PHE A 333 4.52 14.55 0.28
C PHE A 333 5.96 14.78 -0.13
N ASN A 334 6.83 14.93 0.85
CA ASN A 334 8.26 14.76 0.69
C ASN A 334 8.72 13.59 1.56
N ILE A 335 9.42 12.66 0.96
CA ILE A 335 9.92 11.46 1.59
C ILE A 335 11.43 11.38 1.36
N ARG A 336 12.18 11.22 2.44
CA ARG A 336 13.62 10.97 2.40
C ARG A 336 13.94 9.72 3.17
N GLU A 337 14.61 8.80 2.51
CA GLU A 337 15.04 7.56 3.14
C GLU A 337 16.49 7.26 2.81
N GLN A 338 17.21 6.71 3.75
CA GLN A 338 18.53 6.15 3.56
C GLN A 338 18.60 4.78 4.23
N ARG A 339 19.05 3.79 3.46
CA ARG A 339 19.40 2.44 3.94
C ARG A 339 20.85 2.15 3.59
N LYS A 340 21.53 1.39 4.45
CA LYS A 340 22.93 1.01 4.28
C LYS A 340 23.15 -0.43 4.74
N GLY A 341 22.90 -1.42 3.90
CA GLY A 341 23.19 -2.81 4.22
C GLY A 341 24.66 -3.20 4.04
N GLY A 342 25.01 -4.35 4.53
CA GLY A 342 26.40 -4.87 4.52
C GLY A 342 27.11 -4.66 5.85
N ASN A 343 28.42 -4.42 5.84
CA ASN A 343 29.27 -4.29 7.03
C ASN A 343 29.96 -2.92 7.12
N LYS A 344 30.87 -2.71 8.10
CA LYS A 344 31.71 -1.52 8.27
C LYS A 344 30.91 -0.22 8.12
N GLN A 345 29.83 -0.05 8.89
CA GLN A 345 28.81 0.99 8.71
C GLN A 345 29.33 2.44 8.76
N ASP A 346 30.48 2.68 9.39
CA ASP A 346 31.10 4.00 9.55
C ASP A 346 32.02 4.39 8.39
N TYR A 347 32.28 3.45 7.48
CA TYR A 347 33.13 3.68 6.30
C TYR A 347 32.31 4.16 5.10
N PRO A 348 32.92 4.87 4.13
CA PRO A 348 32.34 5.11 2.81
C PRO A 348 31.94 3.79 2.13
N ASP A 349 30.92 3.83 1.27
CA ASP A 349 30.36 2.61 0.68
C ASP A 349 31.41 1.80 -0.09
N HIS A 350 32.31 2.44 -0.83
CA HIS A 350 33.39 1.77 -1.59
C HIS A 350 34.58 1.29 -0.75
N GLU A 351 34.63 1.55 0.55
CA GLU A 351 35.68 1.01 1.46
C GLU A 351 35.16 -0.17 2.27
N ARG A 352 33.90 -0.57 2.06
CA ARG A 352 33.24 -1.68 2.74
C ARG A 352 33.45 -2.98 1.98
N ASP A 353 33.40 -4.09 2.69
CA ASP A 353 33.56 -5.40 2.03
C ASP A 353 32.33 -5.74 1.17
N ILE A 354 31.13 -5.48 1.72
CA ILE A 354 29.87 -5.43 0.98
C ILE A 354 29.13 -4.16 1.40
N SER A 355 28.62 -3.42 0.43
CA SER A 355 27.67 -2.35 0.68
C SER A 355 26.53 -2.38 -0.35
N GLU A 356 25.32 -2.46 0.15
CA GLU A 356 24.11 -2.15 -0.62
C GLU A 356 23.43 -0.96 0.07
N SER A 357 23.65 0.20 -0.49
CA SER A 357 23.22 1.48 0.03
C SER A 357 22.29 2.17 -0.96
N VAL A 358 21.16 2.66 -0.47
CA VAL A 358 20.23 3.47 -1.25
C VAL A 358 19.81 4.70 -0.45
N LYS A 359 19.74 5.83 -1.14
CA LYS A 359 19.21 7.07 -0.61
C LYS A 359 18.16 7.62 -1.56
N HIS A 360 16.94 7.68 -1.09
CA HIS A 360 15.79 8.20 -1.82
C HIS A 360 15.47 9.64 -1.39
N ASP A 361 15.26 10.52 -2.37
CA ASP A 361 14.57 11.80 -2.18
C ASP A 361 13.38 11.84 -3.13
N MET A 362 12.16 11.80 -2.58
CA MET A 362 10.94 11.66 -3.33
C MET A 362 9.98 12.80 -3.01
N ILE A 363 9.46 13.44 -4.06
CA ILE A 363 8.41 14.45 -3.98
C ILE A 363 7.21 13.94 -4.76
N THR A 364 6.05 13.92 -4.12
CA THR A 364 4.79 13.49 -4.71
C THR A 364 3.71 14.52 -4.47
N GLY A 365 2.93 14.81 -5.49
CA GLY A 365 1.78 15.71 -5.38
C GLY A 365 0.58 15.23 -6.18
N ALA A 366 -0.62 15.52 -5.69
CA ALA A 366 -1.87 15.22 -6.40
C ALA A 366 -2.88 16.35 -6.22
N LEU A 367 -3.53 16.74 -7.30
CA LEU A 367 -4.63 17.69 -7.33
C LEU A 367 -5.89 16.98 -7.81
N THR A 368 -6.98 17.09 -7.07
CA THR A 368 -8.26 16.49 -7.41
C THR A 368 -9.36 17.52 -7.32
N TYR A 369 -10.16 17.64 -8.38
CA TYR A 369 -11.38 18.42 -8.41
C TYR A 369 -12.59 17.49 -8.52
N GLU A 370 -13.54 17.65 -7.61
CA GLU A 370 -14.80 16.90 -7.55
C GLU A 370 -15.96 17.87 -7.70
N GLN A 371 -16.92 17.54 -8.56
CA GLN A 371 -18.12 18.34 -8.82
C GLN A 371 -19.34 17.47 -8.95
N TYR A 372 -20.32 17.65 -8.08
CA TYR A 372 -21.67 17.11 -8.27
C TYR A 372 -22.43 17.98 -9.27
N LEU A 373 -22.70 17.45 -10.46
CA LEU A 373 -23.43 18.16 -11.52
C LEU A 373 -24.94 18.04 -11.35
N ARG A 374 -25.41 16.89 -10.92
CA ARG A 374 -26.79 16.60 -10.52
C ARG A 374 -26.79 16.07 -9.10
N GLU A 375 -27.93 15.66 -8.56
CA GLU A 375 -28.05 15.17 -7.18
C GLU A 375 -27.08 14.02 -6.85
N SER A 376 -26.79 13.15 -7.81
CA SER A 376 -25.95 11.96 -7.61
C SER A 376 -24.85 11.78 -8.63
N ASP A 377 -24.73 12.67 -9.61
CA ASP A 377 -23.75 12.59 -10.68
C ASP A 377 -22.46 13.30 -10.29
N LEU A 378 -21.35 12.58 -10.29
CA LEU A 378 -20.07 13.07 -9.85
C LEU A 378 -19.05 13.11 -10.98
N LEU A 379 -18.59 14.30 -11.33
CA LEU A 379 -17.40 14.52 -12.14
C LEU A 379 -16.18 14.62 -11.24
N THR A 380 -15.14 13.86 -11.55
CA THR A 380 -13.83 13.95 -10.91
C THR A 380 -12.76 14.19 -11.95
N VAL A 381 -12.00 15.26 -11.81
CA VAL A 381 -10.81 15.55 -12.64
C VAL A 381 -9.59 15.56 -11.72
N PHE A 382 -8.51 14.92 -12.15
CA PHE A 382 -7.34 14.79 -11.31
C PHE A 382 -6.04 14.83 -12.10
N GLY A 383 -4.99 15.25 -11.42
CA GLY A 383 -3.61 15.14 -11.85
C GLY A 383 -2.73 14.80 -10.67
N SER A 384 -1.78 13.90 -10.87
CA SER A 384 -0.75 13.58 -9.88
C SER A 384 0.61 13.49 -10.54
N GLY A 385 1.66 13.68 -9.76
CA GLY A 385 3.03 13.56 -10.22
C GLY A 385 3.97 13.17 -9.12
N GLN A 386 5.03 12.46 -9.48
CA GLN A 386 6.10 12.04 -8.60
C GLN A 386 7.44 12.32 -9.27
N TYR A 387 8.38 12.78 -8.48
CA TYR A 387 9.78 12.86 -8.81
C TYR A 387 10.57 12.08 -7.77
N LEU A 388 11.35 11.11 -8.22
CA LEU A 388 12.27 10.33 -7.41
C LEU A 388 13.69 10.58 -7.89
N ASP A 389 14.59 10.88 -6.95
CA ASP A 389 16.04 10.88 -7.11
C ASP A 389 16.63 9.86 -6.14
N ARG A 390 17.30 8.83 -6.66
CA ARG A 390 17.89 7.75 -5.90
C ARG A 390 19.38 7.68 -6.15
N ASP A 391 20.17 7.95 -5.13
CA ASP A 391 21.58 7.58 -5.12
C ASP A 391 21.68 6.13 -4.63
N SER A 392 22.50 5.33 -5.27
CA SER A 392 22.70 3.93 -4.94
C SER A 392 24.18 3.54 -4.98
N TYR A 393 24.51 2.56 -4.17
CA TYR A 393 25.75 1.81 -4.27
C TYR A 393 25.41 0.33 -4.07
N TYR A 394 25.79 -0.50 -5.03
CA TYR A 394 25.62 -1.95 -4.99
C TYR A 394 26.96 -2.59 -5.36
N GLY A 395 27.81 -2.77 -4.35
CA GLY A 395 29.17 -3.20 -4.59
C GLY A 395 29.77 -4.01 -3.46
N ALA A 396 30.80 -4.78 -3.81
CA ALA A 396 31.67 -5.51 -2.92
C ALA A 396 33.13 -5.29 -3.29
N ASN A 397 34.04 -5.82 -2.45
CA ASN A 397 35.48 -5.79 -2.72
C ASN A 397 36.04 -4.38 -2.96
N GLN A 398 35.46 -3.39 -2.29
CA GLN A 398 35.93 -1.99 -2.30
C GLN A 398 35.91 -1.34 -3.69
N SER A 399 34.89 -1.61 -4.47
CA SER A 399 34.75 -1.12 -5.83
C SER A 399 34.31 0.33 -5.92
N LEU A 400 35.02 1.14 -6.70
CA LEU A 400 34.60 2.52 -7.01
C LEU A 400 33.56 2.59 -8.14
N SER A 401 33.41 1.53 -8.96
CA SER A 401 32.56 1.49 -10.14
C SER A 401 31.05 1.32 -9.83
N ASP A 402 30.69 1.04 -8.58
CA ASP A 402 29.37 0.58 -8.20
C ASP A 402 28.41 1.67 -7.72
N TYR A 403 28.86 2.91 -7.75
CA TYR A 403 27.99 4.05 -7.50
C TYR A 403 27.00 4.27 -8.66
N GLY A 404 25.75 4.51 -8.33
CA GLY A 404 24.68 4.77 -9.29
C GLY A 404 23.78 5.94 -8.88
N ASN A 405 23.05 6.46 -9.86
CA ASN A 405 21.99 7.43 -9.64
C ASN A 405 20.84 7.17 -10.60
N THR A 406 19.65 6.99 -10.03
CA THR A 406 18.41 6.78 -10.78
C THR A 406 17.49 7.96 -10.60
N LYS A 407 16.94 8.48 -11.68
CA LYS A 407 15.90 9.53 -11.66
C LYS A 407 14.67 9.04 -12.37
N ASP A 408 13.53 9.17 -11.70
CA ASP A 408 12.24 8.82 -12.27
C ASP A 408 11.25 9.97 -12.13
N LYS A 409 10.54 10.25 -13.22
CA LYS A 409 9.46 11.24 -13.28
C LYS A 409 8.21 10.54 -13.75
N THR A 410 7.22 10.47 -12.91
CA THR A 410 5.93 9.86 -13.24
C THR A 410 4.81 10.86 -13.07
N TYR A 411 3.83 10.84 -13.96
CA TYR A 411 2.60 11.62 -13.82
C TYR A 411 1.38 10.80 -14.27
N ASN A 412 0.23 11.14 -13.70
CA ASN A 412 -1.06 10.59 -14.08
C ASN A 412 -2.08 11.71 -14.18
N LEU A 413 -2.80 11.79 -15.28
CA LEU A 413 -3.86 12.75 -15.56
C LEU A 413 -5.13 11.99 -15.91
N GLY A 414 -6.28 12.43 -15.43
CA GLY A 414 -7.52 11.76 -15.79
C GLY A 414 -8.76 12.55 -15.43
N ALA A 415 -9.85 12.10 -16.06
CA ALA A 415 -11.19 12.54 -15.78
C ALA A 415 -12.14 11.34 -15.77
N GLN A 416 -13.05 11.34 -14.82
CA GLN A 416 -14.10 10.32 -14.72
C GLN A 416 -15.44 10.96 -14.39
N TYR A 417 -16.50 10.34 -14.88
CA TYR A 417 -17.87 10.76 -14.62
C TYR A 417 -18.71 9.58 -14.19
N LYS A 418 -19.32 9.68 -13.01
CA LYS A 418 -20.33 8.75 -12.54
C LYS A 418 -21.69 9.35 -12.70
N VAL A 419 -22.61 8.61 -13.34
CA VAL A 419 -24.02 8.95 -13.47
C VAL A 419 -24.86 7.87 -12.77
N SER A 420 -25.77 8.28 -11.90
CA SER A 420 -26.82 7.42 -11.36
C SER A 420 -28.03 7.50 -12.29
N ILE A 421 -28.27 6.43 -13.06
CA ILE A 421 -29.36 6.38 -14.04
C ILE A 421 -30.71 6.30 -13.31
N ASN A 422 -30.73 5.52 -12.24
CA ASN A 422 -31.83 5.42 -11.30
C ASN A 422 -31.29 4.85 -9.95
N ASP A 423 -32.15 4.63 -8.96
CA ASP A 423 -31.77 4.13 -7.64
C ASP A 423 -31.07 2.76 -7.66
N ASN A 424 -31.30 1.99 -8.70
CA ASN A 424 -30.77 0.63 -8.84
C ASN A 424 -29.62 0.51 -9.85
N SER A 425 -29.30 1.54 -10.61
CA SER A 425 -28.29 1.43 -11.66
C SER A 425 -27.42 2.68 -11.78
N SER A 426 -26.14 2.46 -12.01
CA SER A 426 -25.16 3.50 -12.21
C SER A 426 -24.15 3.12 -13.29
N LEU A 427 -23.64 4.14 -13.97
CA LEU A 427 -22.57 4.03 -14.96
C LEU A 427 -21.43 4.94 -14.52
N ILE A 428 -20.21 4.44 -14.54
CA ILE A 428 -19.00 5.24 -14.44
C ILE A 428 -18.16 5.04 -15.68
N GLY A 429 -17.60 6.12 -16.20
CA GLY A 429 -16.65 6.08 -17.30
C GLY A 429 -15.58 7.13 -17.12
N GLY A 430 -14.42 6.91 -17.72
CA GLY A 430 -13.31 7.84 -17.60
C GLY A 430 -12.22 7.59 -18.62
N ILE A 431 -11.34 8.56 -18.70
CA ILE A 431 -10.12 8.54 -19.51
C ILE A 431 -8.93 8.88 -18.62
N GLU A 432 -7.80 8.23 -18.88
CA GLU A 432 -6.56 8.42 -18.14
C GLU A 432 -5.35 8.39 -19.05
N HIS A 433 -4.36 9.19 -18.71
CA HIS A 433 -3.06 9.19 -19.34
C HIS A 433 -1.98 9.18 -18.24
N THR A 434 -1.13 8.17 -18.28
CA THR A 434 0.03 8.04 -17.38
C THR A 434 1.28 8.08 -18.21
N GLY A 435 2.29 8.82 -17.74
CA GLY A 435 3.62 8.82 -18.34
C GLY A 435 4.69 8.69 -17.27
N SER A 436 5.76 7.97 -17.58
CA SER A 436 6.98 7.92 -16.78
C SER A 436 8.22 8.06 -17.65
N HIS A 437 9.28 8.59 -17.05
CA HIS A 437 10.60 8.67 -17.67
C HIS A 437 11.66 8.38 -16.62
N LEU A 438 12.34 7.25 -16.81
CA LEU A 438 13.35 6.72 -15.93
C LEU A 438 14.71 6.83 -16.61
N ILE A 439 15.70 7.36 -15.89
CA ILE A 439 17.10 7.36 -16.28
C ILE A 439 17.91 6.73 -15.14
N ASP A 440 18.61 5.66 -15.42
CA ASP A 440 19.55 5.02 -14.51
C ASP A 440 20.98 5.15 -15.03
N LYS A 441 21.92 5.46 -14.12
CA LYS A 441 23.32 5.72 -14.44
C LYS A 441 24.23 5.03 -13.46
N LYS A 442 25.32 4.47 -13.96
CA LYS A 442 26.55 4.26 -13.18
C LYS A 442 27.37 5.55 -13.19
N LEU A 443 27.85 5.94 -12.01
CA LEU A 443 28.65 7.16 -11.86
C LEU A 443 30.10 6.91 -12.30
N GLY A 444 30.75 7.97 -12.77
CA GLY A 444 32.17 7.92 -13.11
C GLY A 444 33.07 7.84 -11.88
N TYR A 445 34.23 7.28 -12.06
CA TYR A 445 35.20 7.07 -11.00
C TYR A 445 36.64 7.21 -11.52
N PRO A 446 37.60 7.57 -10.64
CA PRO A 446 39.02 7.55 -11.03
C PRO A 446 39.55 6.13 -11.03
N GLU A 447 40.38 5.82 -12.06
CA GLU A 447 41.18 4.61 -12.09
C GLU A 447 42.58 4.95 -11.56
N TYR A 448 43.10 4.11 -10.68
CA TYR A 448 44.39 4.29 -10.05
C TYR A 448 45.36 3.23 -10.52
N GLU A 449 46.64 3.61 -10.66
CA GLU A 449 47.75 2.70 -10.78
C GLU A 449 48.79 3.02 -9.71
N ILE A 450 49.56 2.00 -9.29
CA ILE A 450 50.67 2.20 -8.35
C ILE A 450 51.91 2.55 -9.19
N ASP A 451 52.50 3.72 -8.95
CA ASP A 451 53.72 4.15 -9.65
C ASP A 451 54.95 3.40 -9.11
N GLU A 452 56.13 3.65 -9.71
CA GLU A 452 57.40 3.04 -9.35
C GLU A 452 57.83 3.35 -7.90
N THR A 453 57.24 4.33 -7.27
CA THR A 453 57.49 4.74 -5.88
C THR A 453 56.49 4.10 -4.87
N GLY A 454 55.53 3.34 -5.34
CA GLY A 454 54.48 2.75 -4.49
C GLY A 454 53.32 3.76 -4.18
N THR A 455 53.25 4.86 -4.94
CA THR A 455 52.21 5.87 -4.74
C THR A 455 51.03 5.64 -5.72
N GLU A 456 49.80 5.69 -5.25
CA GLU A 456 48.62 5.64 -6.12
C GLU A 456 48.52 6.94 -6.94
N ILE A 457 48.52 6.80 -8.27
CA ILE A 457 48.30 7.90 -9.21
C ILE A 457 47.03 7.67 -10.03
N ILE A 458 46.26 8.73 -10.29
CA ILE A 458 45.08 8.67 -11.15
C ILE A 458 45.58 8.61 -12.60
N VAL A 459 45.37 7.49 -13.26
CA VAL A 459 45.77 7.28 -14.68
C VAL A 459 44.64 7.60 -15.67
N ASN A 460 43.41 7.50 -15.21
CA ASN A 460 42.23 7.72 -16.01
C ASN A 460 41.06 8.17 -15.17
N HIS A 461 40.05 8.72 -15.82
CA HIS A 461 38.75 8.99 -15.18
C HIS A 461 37.64 8.40 -16.07
N VAL A 462 37.02 7.33 -15.57
CA VAL A 462 35.87 6.71 -16.25
C VAL A 462 34.66 7.64 -16.15
N PRO A 463 34.04 8.01 -17.29
CA PRO A 463 32.88 8.91 -17.27
C PRO A 463 31.62 8.19 -16.81
N ASN A 464 30.59 8.98 -16.43
CA ASN A 464 29.25 8.45 -16.16
C ASN A 464 28.73 7.67 -17.36
N ARG A 465 28.11 6.50 -17.10
CA ARG A 465 27.47 5.67 -18.12
C ARG A 465 25.98 5.54 -17.87
N ILE A 466 25.16 5.83 -18.86
CA ILE A 466 23.72 5.56 -18.80
C ILE A 466 23.51 4.05 -18.95
N VAL A 467 22.82 3.45 -17.98
CA VAL A 467 22.47 2.02 -17.96
C VAL A 467 21.08 1.82 -18.53
N SER A 468 20.18 2.74 -18.22
CA SER A 468 18.79 2.72 -18.71
C SER A 468 18.28 4.14 -18.97
N ASP A 469 17.59 4.36 -20.09
CA ASP A 469 16.85 5.58 -20.41
C ASP A 469 15.53 5.18 -21.06
N GLN A 470 14.51 4.92 -20.23
CA GLN A 470 13.23 4.39 -20.67
C GLN A 470 12.10 5.37 -20.40
N SER A 471 11.26 5.57 -21.40
CA SER A 471 9.98 6.29 -21.26
C SER A 471 8.82 5.33 -21.48
N LEU A 472 7.85 5.39 -20.61
CA LEU A 472 6.57 4.67 -20.73
C LEU A 472 5.44 5.69 -20.80
N SER A 473 4.53 5.52 -21.74
CA SER A 473 3.25 6.22 -21.74
C SER A 473 2.10 5.24 -21.89
N THR A 474 1.02 5.49 -21.19
CA THR A 474 -0.20 4.66 -21.23
C THR A 474 -1.41 5.57 -21.33
N THR A 475 -2.25 5.35 -22.32
CA THR A 475 -3.51 6.09 -22.50
C THR A 475 -4.65 5.11 -22.55
N GLY A 476 -5.65 5.27 -21.70
CA GLY A 476 -6.78 4.34 -21.63
C GLY A 476 -8.11 5.01 -21.35
N GLY A 477 -9.16 4.37 -21.81
CA GLY A 477 -10.53 4.69 -21.48
C GLY A 477 -11.24 3.48 -20.86
N PHE A 478 -12.08 3.72 -19.88
CA PHE A 478 -12.85 2.67 -19.22
C PHE A 478 -14.29 3.06 -19.03
N ALA A 479 -15.15 2.04 -18.95
CA ALA A 479 -16.53 2.18 -18.55
C ALA A 479 -16.95 0.96 -17.71
N GLN A 480 -17.80 1.19 -16.70
CA GLN A 480 -18.36 0.16 -15.85
C GLN A 480 -19.82 0.49 -15.53
N TYR A 481 -20.68 -0.49 -15.74
CA TYR A 481 -22.10 -0.41 -15.44
C TYR A 481 -22.45 -1.36 -14.29
N GLU A 482 -23.25 -0.87 -13.36
CA GLU A 482 -23.79 -1.64 -12.25
C GLU A 482 -25.31 -1.56 -12.24
N ILE A 483 -25.97 -2.68 -11.98
CA ILE A 483 -27.42 -2.75 -11.85
C ILE A 483 -27.84 -3.75 -10.79
N LYS A 484 -28.79 -3.36 -9.94
CA LYS A 484 -29.43 -4.23 -8.94
C LYS A 484 -30.81 -4.62 -9.43
N VAL A 485 -31.05 -5.92 -9.52
CA VAL A 485 -32.35 -6.50 -9.91
C VAL A 485 -32.78 -7.48 -8.81
N GLY A 486 -33.73 -7.07 -8.00
CA GLY A 486 -34.16 -7.85 -6.84
C GLY A 486 -33.00 -8.13 -5.87
N LYS A 487 -32.69 -9.40 -5.68
CA LYS A 487 -31.57 -9.87 -4.83
C LYS A 487 -30.23 -9.96 -5.54
N ALA A 488 -30.19 -9.72 -6.84
CA ALA A 488 -28.97 -9.81 -7.63
C ALA A 488 -28.44 -8.41 -7.96
N LYS A 489 -27.11 -8.24 -7.89
CA LYS A 489 -26.40 -7.07 -8.40
C LYS A 489 -25.39 -7.52 -9.43
N PHE A 490 -25.46 -6.94 -10.61
CA PHE A 490 -24.59 -7.22 -11.74
C PHE A 490 -23.64 -6.05 -11.96
N LEU A 491 -22.43 -6.37 -12.29
CA LEU A 491 -21.40 -5.42 -12.70
C LEU A 491 -20.81 -5.93 -14.01
N ALA A 492 -20.69 -5.05 -15.00
CA ALA A 492 -19.94 -5.27 -16.22
C ALA A 492 -19.11 -4.03 -16.55
N GLY A 493 -17.86 -4.23 -16.92
CA GLY A 493 -16.98 -3.14 -17.29
C GLY A 493 -15.88 -3.59 -18.23
N ALA A 494 -15.29 -2.62 -18.91
CA ALA A 494 -14.15 -2.84 -19.77
C ALA A 494 -13.24 -1.61 -19.80
N ARG A 495 -11.96 -1.85 -20.08
CA ARG A 495 -10.94 -0.83 -20.37
C ARG A 495 -10.27 -1.18 -21.70
N VAL A 496 -10.03 -0.16 -22.50
CA VAL A 496 -9.12 -0.21 -23.64
C VAL A 496 -7.94 0.68 -23.31
N GLU A 497 -6.75 0.17 -23.41
CA GLU A 497 -5.53 0.87 -23.04
C GLU A 497 -4.45 0.65 -24.09
N HIS A 498 -3.79 1.73 -24.49
CA HIS A 498 -2.64 1.71 -25.36
C HIS A 498 -1.41 2.11 -24.57
N TYR A 499 -0.38 1.26 -24.54
CA TYR A 499 0.91 1.58 -23.97
C TYR A 499 1.97 1.73 -25.06
N SER A 500 2.97 2.59 -24.80
CA SER A 500 4.15 2.78 -25.62
C SER A 500 5.35 2.90 -24.70
N ILE A 501 6.36 2.10 -24.95
CA ILE A 501 7.64 2.07 -24.26
C ILE A 501 8.71 2.42 -25.28
N ASN A 502 9.51 3.44 -24.98
CA ASN A 502 10.69 3.82 -25.75
C ASN A 502 11.91 3.65 -24.85
N ASP A 503 12.81 2.79 -25.27
CA ASP A 503 14.08 2.52 -24.58
C ASP A 503 15.24 2.94 -25.48
N LYS A 504 15.91 4.04 -25.11
CA LYS A 504 16.99 4.61 -25.88
C LYS A 504 18.32 3.85 -25.76
N GLN A 505 18.47 2.97 -24.74
CA GLN A 505 19.69 2.19 -24.58
C GLN A 505 19.70 0.97 -25.51
N THR A 506 18.53 0.39 -25.74
CA THR A 506 18.37 -0.78 -26.62
C THR A 506 17.89 -0.39 -28.02
N ASP A 507 17.62 0.92 -28.25
CA ASP A 507 16.97 1.45 -29.46
C ASP A 507 15.70 0.66 -29.82
N SER A 508 14.92 0.32 -28.79
CA SER A 508 13.76 -0.56 -28.87
C SER A 508 12.50 0.19 -28.51
N ASP A 509 11.57 0.23 -29.46
CA ASP A 509 10.22 0.73 -29.25
C ASP A 509 9.25 -0.45 -29.13
N LYS A 510 8.53 -0.51 -28.01
CA LYS A 510 7.48 -1.51 -27.79
C LYS A 510 6.14 -0.80 -27.58
N SER A 511 5.10 -1.27 -28.22
CA SER A 511 3.76 -0.75 -27.99
C SER A 511 2.72 -1.84 -28.08
N GLY A 512 1.57 -1.62 -27.45
CA GLY A 512 0.46 -2.56 -27.52
C GLY A 512 -0.86 -1.92 -27.13
N THR A 513 -1.92 -2.48 -27.66
CA THR A 513 -3.29 -2.12 -27.26
C THR A 513 -3.94 -3.32 -26.60
N VAL A 514 -4.49 -3.11 -25.42
CA VAL A 514 -5.04 -4.17 -24.58
C VAL A 514 -6.51 -3.90 -24.30
N PHE A 515 -7.31 -4.97 -24.38
CA PHE A 515 -8.71 -4.96 -23.97
C PHE A 515 -8.87 -5.78 -22.67
N VAL A 516 -9.34 -5.12 -21.63
CA VAL A 516 -9.44 -5.67 -20.27
C VAL A 516 -10.90 -5.66 -19.82
N PRO A 517 -11.65 -6.77 -19.99
CA PRO A 517 -13.02 -6.90 -19.52
C PRO A 517 -13.07 -7.35 -18.06
N ARG A 518 -14.18 -7.06 -17.40
CA ARG A 518 -14.55 -7.52 -16.07
C ARG A 518 -16.05 -7.71 -15.96
N ALA A 519 -16.48 -8.75 -15.28
CA ALA A 519 -17.88 -8.98 -14.95
C ALA A 519 -17.98 -9.57 -13.54
N SER A 520 -19.04 -9.21 -12.81
CA SER A 520 -19.27 -9.75 -11.48
C SER A 520 -20.77 -9.82 -11.20
N ILE A 521 -21.16 -10.85 -10.47
CA ILE A 521 -22.53 -11.06 -10.00
C ILE A 521 -22.46 -11.24 -8.49
N MET A 522 -23.22 -10.44 -7.76
CA MET A 522 -23.48 -10.61 -6.34
C MET A 522 -24.94 -11.03 -6.16
N TYR A 523 -25.21 -12.01 -5.30
CA TYR A 523 -26.55 -12.48 -5.02
C TYR A 523 -26.77 -12.62 -3.51
N ASP A 524 -27.82 -11.99 -2.99
CA ASP A 524 -28.26 -12.11 -1.61
C ASP A 524 -29.08 -13.41 -1.45
N VAL A 525 -28.38 -14.52 -1.16
CA VAL A 525 -29.02 -15.83 -0.95
C VAL A 525 -30.00 -15.76 0.21
N MET A 526 -29.52 -15.18 1.32
CA MET A 526 -30.28 -14.89 2.54
C MET A 526 -29.86 -13.52 3.08
N PRO A 527 -30.61 -12.90 3.98
CA PRO A 527 -30.24 -11.59 4.55
C PRO A 527 -28.85 -11.56 5.22
N TYR A 528 -28.32 -12.74 5.55
CA TYR A 528 -27.05 -12.93 6.23
C TYR A 528 -26.03 -13.71 5.38
N LEU A 529 -26.34 -14.07 4.15
CA LEU A 529 -25.47 -14.83 3.26
C LEU A 529 -25.48 -14.24 1.86
N GLN A 530 -24.36 -13.70 1.45
CA GLN A 530 -24.12 -13.23 0.08
C GLN A 530 -23.15 -14.15 -0.65
N THR A 531 -23.36 -14.34 -1.93
CA THR A 531 -22.39 -14.97 -2.82
C THR A 531 -21.98 -14.03 -3.93
N ARG A 532 -20.73 -14.09 -4.35
CA ARG A 532 -20.19 -13.31 -5.46
C ARG A 532 -19.41 -14.21 -6.40
N LEU A 533 -19.64 -14.02 -7.69
CA LEU A 533 -18.89 -14.63 -8.77
C LEU A 533 -18.26 -13.52 -9.61
N GLY A 534 -16.95 -13.58 -9.78
CA GLY A 534 -16.19 -12.58 -10.51
C GLY A 534 -15.37 -13.20 -11.64
N PHE A 535 -15.29 -12.47 -12.73
CA PHE A 535 -14.40 -12.70 -13.85
C PHE A 535 -13.69 -11.40 -14.20
N SER A 536 -12.38 -11.46 -14.45
CA SER A 536 -11.60 -10.32 -14.90
C SER A 536 -10.38 -10.74 -15.70
N ARG A 537 -9.93 -9.83 -16.55
CA ARG A 537 -8.60 -9.88 -17.17
C ARG A 537 -7.71 -8.80 -16.60
N GLY A 538 -6.42 -9.01 -16.64
CA GLY A 538 -5.39 -8.06 -16.30
C GLY A 538 -4.24 -8.15 -17.28
N TYR A 539 -3.35 -7.16 -17.27
CA TYR A 539 -2.13 -7.16 -18.06
C TYR A 539 -1.00 -6.41 -17.36
N ARG A 540 0.22 -6.67 -17.80
CA ARG A 540 1.43 -5.98 -17.36
C ARG A 540 2.30 -5.72 -18.60
N ALA A 541 2.69 -4.46 -18.80
CA ALA A 541 3.54 -4.07 -19.89
C ALA A 541 4.99 -4.51 -19.63
N PRO A 542 5.81 -4.77 -20.69
CA PRO A 542 7.20 -5.20 -20.55
C PRO A 542 8.16 -4.02 -20.30
N GLN A 543 7.92 -3.29 -19.19
CA GLN A 543 8.72 -2.14 -18.75
C GLN A 543 9.86 -2.58 -17.83
N ILE A 544 10.73 -1.64 -17.46
CA ILE A 544 11.69 -1.80 -16.36
C ILE A 544 10.95 -1.62 -15.05
N PHE A 545 11.23 -2.49 -14.10
CA PHE A 545 10.69 -2.47 -12.74
C PHE A 545 11.81 -2.19 -11.73
N ASP A 546 11.43 -1.95 -10.48
CA ASP A 546 12.39 -1.62 -9.41
C ASP A 546 13.36 -2.78 -9.14
N GLU A 547 12.87 -4.01 -9.18
CA GLU A 547 13.70 -5.20 -9.05
C GLU A 547 14.75 -5.34 -10.17
N ASP A 548 14.54 -4.74 -11.34
CA ASP A 548 15.51 -4.77 -12.45
C ASP A 548 16.70 -3.85 -12.20
N LEU A 549 16.52 -2.85 -11.36
CA LEU A 549 17.54 -1.87 -10.99
C LEU A 549 18.18 -2.16 -9.63
N HIS A 550 17.76 -3.22 -8.97
CA HIS A 550 18.39 -3.75 -7.77
C HIS A 550 19.46 -4.78 -8.19
N ILE A 551 20.66 -4.59 -7.67
CA ILE A 551 21.80 -5.48 -7.95
C ILE A 551 22.09 -6.23 -6.66
N GLU A 552 21.86 -7.54 -6.64
CA GLU A 552 22.25 -8.39 -5.52
C GLU A 552 23.78 -8.58 -5.56
N THR A 553 24.45 -8.27 -4.45
CA THR A 553 25.91 -8.20 -4.42
C THR A 553 26.50 -8.98 -3.26
N SER A 554 27.48 -9.82 -3.57
CA SER A 554 28.40 -10.44 -2.60
C SER A 554 29.85 -10.31 -3.10
N GLY A 555 30.80 -10.77 -2.32
CA GLY A 555 32.22 -10.76 -2.70
C GLY A 555 32.54 -11.63 -3.91
N SER A 556 31.78 -12.70 -4.13
CA SER A 556 31.98 -13.68 -5.19
C SER A 556 30.96 -13.59 -6.31
N ARG A 557 29.83 -12.85 -6.13
CA ARG A 557 28.72 -12.83 -7.07
C ARG A 557 28.00 -11.48 -7.11
N GLN A 558 27.70 -11.02 -8.34
CA GLN A 558 26.83 -9.88 -8.58
C GLN A 558 25.75 -10.27 -9.59
N VAL A 559 24.46 -10.05 -9.26
CA VAL A 559 23.33 -10.37 -10.14
C VAL A 559 22.78 -9.11 -10.75
N ILE A 560 22.74 -9.05 -12.08
CA ILE A 560 22.20 -7.95 -12.88
C ILE A 560 20.99 -8.43 -13.67
N ASN A 561 19.88 -7.73 -13.56
CA ASN A 561 18.67 -8.03 -14.30
C ASN A 561 18.63 -7.30 -15.64
N LYS A 562 18.21 -8.00 -16.71
CA LYS A 562 17.97 -7.43 -18.04
C LYS A 562 16.66 -7.94 -18.62
N ASN A 563 16.00 -7.11 -19.40
CA ASN A 563 14.84 -7.53 -20.18
C ASN A 563 15.25 -8.03 -21.55
N ASP A 564 14.69 -9.17 -21.96
CA ASP A 564 14.84 -9.67 -23.33
C ASP A 564 14.28 -8.64 -24.33
N PRO A 565 14.98 -8.36 -25.44
CA PRO A 565 14.47 -7.47 -26.49
C PRO A 565 13.10 -7.87 -27.01
N ASP A 566 12.79 -9.16 -27.08
CA ASP A 566 11.53 -9.73 -27.54
C ASP A 566 10.47 -9.87 -26.45
N LEU A 567 10.72 -9.38 -25.24
CA LEU A 567 9.79 -9.47 -24.11
C LEU A 567 8.44 -8.84 -24.47
N LYS A 568 7.38 -9.64 -24.37
CA LYS A 568 5.99 -9.26 -24.65
C LYS A 568 5.23 -9.02 -23.37
N GLN A 569 4.12 -8.29 -23.48
CA GLN A 569 3.22 -8.09 -22.36
C GLN A 569 2.73 -9.42 -21.76
N GLU A 570 2.58 -9.42 -20.48
CA GLU A 570 1.95 -10.48 -19.71
C GLU A 570 0.46 -10.23 -19.55
N ASN A 571 -0.35 -11.28 -19.56
CA ASN A 571 -1.79 -11.17 -19.39
C ASN A 571 -2.29 -12.18 -18.35
N SER A 572 -3.40 -11.87 -17.71
CA SER A 572 -4.07 -12.78 -16.78
C SER A 572 -5.55 -12.97 -17.10
N THR A 573 -6.04 -14.12 -16.68
CA THR A 573 -7.48 -14.42 -16.62
C THR A 573 -7.79 -14.93 -15.23
N SER A 574 -8.67 -14.22 -14.51
CA SER A 574 -8.99 -14.45 -13.11
C SER A 574 -10.46 -14.78 -12.92
N PHE A 575 -10.73 -15.78 -12.08
CA PHE A 575 -12.04 -16.14 -11.58
C PHE A 575 -12.05 -16.15 -10.08
N THR A 576 -13.09 -15.61 -9.47
CA THR A 576 -13.31 -15.64 -8.01
C THR A 576 -14.73 -16.08 -7.70
N LEU A 577 -14.87 -16.88 -6.64
CA LEU A 577 -16.16 -17.25 -6.08
C LEU A 577 -16.10 -17.07 -4.57
N SER A 578 -17.02 -16.32 -4.00
CA SER A 578 -17.05 -16.11 -2.56
C SER A 578 -18.40 -16.31 -1.93
N PHE A 579 -18.37 -16.68 -0.66
CA PHE A 579 -19.51 -16.79 0.25
C PHE A 579 -19.21 -15.94 1.48
N ASP A 580 -20.03 -14.94 1.74
CA ASP A 580 -19.90 -13.98 2.82
C ASP A 580 -21.09 -14.13 3.77
N PHE A 581 -20.85 -14.76 4.90
CA PHE A 581 -21.84 -15.01 5.93
C PHE A 581 -21.69 -14.01 7.07
N ASN A 582 -22.77 -13.30 7.39
CA ASN A 582 -22.80 -12.25 8.41
C ASN A 582 -24.04 -12.40 9.29
N LYS A 583 -23.86 -12.87 10.51
CA LYS A 583 -24.99 -13.09 11.45
C LYS A 583 -24.54 -12.99 12.89
N LYS A 584 -25.45 -12.51 13.75
CA LYS A 584 -25.28 -12.62 15.20
C LYS A 584 -25.67 -14.03 15.67
N ILE A 585 -24.71 -14.80 16.17
CA ILE A 585 -24.87 -16.18 16.64
C ILE A 585 -24.59 -16.23 18.13
N GLY A 586 -25.56 -16.65 18.95
CA GLY A 586 -25.38 -16.72 20.40
C GLY A 586 -24.96 -15.41 21.07
N GLY A 587 -25.40 -14.28 20.52
CA GLY A 587 -24.97 -12.94 20.99
C GLY A 587 -23.70 -12.39 20.34
N ILE A 588 -22.92 -13.22 19.65
CA ILE A 588 -21.63 -12.84 19.01
C ILE A 588 -21.86 -12.40 17.57
N ASN A 589 -21.43 -11.20 17.22
CA ASN A 589 -21.41 -10.78 15.83
C ASN A 589 -20.34 -11.58 15.08
N THR A 590 -20.76 -12.36 14.09
CA THR A 590 -19.93 -13.31 13.38
C THR A 590 -19.93 -13.01 11.89
N ASN A 591 -18.73 -12.84 11.30
CA ASN A 591 -18.52 -12.82 9.86
C ASN A 591 -17.60 -13.99 9.46
N ILE A 592 -18.00 -14.73 8.46
CA ILE A 592 -17.20 -15.79 7.84
C ILE A 592 -17.19 -15.52 6.34
N LEU A 593 -16.01 -15.32 5.78
CA LEU A 593 -15.81 -15.18 4.34
C LEU A 593 -14.96 -16.33 3.83
N VAL A 594 -15.47 -17.03 2.81
CA VAL A 594 -14.73 -18.04 2.06
C VAL A 594 -14.65 -17.57 0.63
N GLU A 595 -13.43 -17.45 0.09
CA GLU A 595 -13.18 -17.02 -1.27
C GLU A 595 -12.26 -18.00 -1.99
N GLY A 596 -12.75 -18.65 -3.02
CA GLY A 596 -11.95 -19.40 -3.98
C GLY A 596 -11.45 -18.47 -5.10
N PHE A 597 -10.19 -18.62 -5.49
CA PHE A 597 -9.59 -17.88 -6.58
C PHE A 597 -8.83 -18.78 -7.56
N TYR A 598 -8.89 -18.42 -8.83
CA TYR A 598 -8.15 -19.07 -9.90
C TYR A 598 -7.62 -18.00 -10.86
N ASN A 599 -6.29 -17.91 -10.99
CA ASN A 599 -5.60 -16.98 -11.87
C ASN A 599 -4.74 -17.76 -12.86
N LYS A 600 -5.01 -17.61 -14.15
CA LYS A 600 -4.17 -18.14 -15.22
C LYS A 600 -3.36 -17.01 -15.81
N LEU A 601 -2.05 -17.12 -15.72
CA LEU A 601 -1.09 -16.20 -16.33
C LEU A 601 -0.72 -16.70 -17.72
N HIS A 602 -0.74 -15.79 -18.69
CA HIS A 602 -0.35 -16.02 -20.08
C HIS A 602 0.93 -15.24 -20.34
N ASN A 603 1.95 -15.90 -20.84
CA ASN A 603 3.30 -15.35 -21.05
C ASN A 603 3.88 -14.71 -19.76
N PRO A 604 3.79 -15.38 -18.57
CA PRO A 604 4.33 -14.79 -17.36
C PRO A 604 5.82 -14.53 -17.51
N PHE A 605 6.28 -13.47 -16.86
CA PHE A 605 7.70 -13.17 -16.80
C PHE A 605 8.41 -14.19 -15.91
N ARG A 606 9.59 -14.60 -16.34
CA ARG A 606 10.52 -15.39 -15.55
C ARG A 606 11.94 -14.95 -15.88
N ASN A 607 12.84 -15.15 -14.94
CA ASN A 607 14.25 -14.92 -15.17
C ASN A 607 14.89 -16.22 -15.69
N GLU A 608 15.70 -16.10 -16.72
CA GLU A 608 16.64 -17.10 -17.20
C GLU A 608 18.02 -16.72 -16.64
N ILE A 609 18.64 -17.66 -15.94
CA ILE A 609 19.90 -17.45 -15.25
C ILE A 609 21.04 -17.70 -16.26
N GLY A 610 21.85 -16.68 -16.50
CA GLY A 610 23.06 -16.79 -17.35
C GLY A 610 24.24 -17.37 -16.56
N GLU A 611 25.27 -17.80 -17.29
CA GLU A 611 26.53 -18.21 -16.67
C GLU A 611 27.26 -16.98 -16.10
N PRO A 612 27.98 -17.12 -14.97
CA PRO A 612 28.81 -16.03 -14.44
C PRO A 612 29.95 -15.67 -15.37
N ASP A 613 30.27 -14.40 -15.46
CA ASP A 613 31.45 -13.92 -16.17
C ASP A 613 32.73 -14.08 -15.29
N GLU A 614 33.89 -13.68 -15.83
CA GLU A 614 35.17 -13.74 -15.14
C GLU A 614 35.22 -12.95 -13.83
N ASN A 615 34.28 -12.03 -13.59
CA ASN A 615 34.19 -11.21 -12.40
C ASN A 615 33.04 -11.70 -11.43
N GLY A 616 32.44 -12.86 -11.72
CA GLY A 616 31.32 -13.39 -10.96
C GLY A 616 29.99 -12.68 -11.22
N THR A 617 29.87 -11.90 -12.31
CA THR A 617 28.63 -11.23 -12.69
C THR A 617 27.70 -12.20 -13.40
N VAL A 618 26.52 -12.42 -12.87
CA VAL A 618 25.47 -13.25 -13.45
C VAL A 618 24.36 -12.36 -14.01
N ILE A 619 23.99 -12.59 -15.26
CA ILE A 619 22.89 -11.86 -15.89
C ILE A 619 21.62 -12.69 -15.81
N TYR A 620 20.62 -12.15 -15.11
CA TYR A 620 19.26 -12.69 -15.13
C TYR A 620 18.48 -12.03 -16.27
N THR A 621 18.20 -12.81 -17.33
CA THR A 621 17.43 -12.30 -18.47
C THR A 621 15.95 -12.57 -18.26
N ARG A 622 15.14 -11.51 -18.15
CA ARG A 622 13.68 -11.63 -18.06
C ARG A 622 13.10 -11.97 -19.42
N ILE A 623 12.46 -13.13 -19.50
CA ILE A 623 11.80 -13.67 -20.68
C ILE A 623 10.33 -13.97 -20.41
N ASN A 624 9.55 -14.24 -21.45
CA ASN A 624 8.22 -14.80 -21.31
C ASN A 624 8.25 -16.34 -21.23
N SER A 625 7.67 -16.91 -20.18
CA SER A 625 7.40 -18.35 -20.13
C SER A 625 6.29 -18.72 -21.11
N LYS A 626 6.59 -19.54 -22.11
CA LYS A 626 5.67 -19.85 -23.23
C LYS A 626 4.38 -20.56 -22.84
N ASP A 627 4.42 -21.37 -21.78
CA ASP A 627 3.33 -22.27 -21.41
C ASP A 627 2.41 -21.72 -20.31
N GLY A 628 2.77 -20.58 -19.73
CA GLY A 628 2.01 -19.89 -18.69
C GLY A 628 2.15 -20.50 -17.30
N ALA A 629 1.40 -19.90 -16.36
CA ALA A 629 1.37 -20.34 -14.97
C ALA A 629 -0.07 -20.32 -14.46
N VAL A 630 -0.31 -21.05 -13.37
CA VAL A 630 -1.59 -21.08 -12.66
C VAL A 630 -1.36 -20.83 -11.18
N VAL A 631 -2.10 -19.88 -10.65
CA VAL A 631 -2.16 -19.58 -9.22
C VAL A 631 -3.60 -19.73 -8.76
N GLN A 632 -3.85 -20.63 -7.81
CA GLN A 632 -5.20 -20.94 -7.34
C GLN A 632 -5.19 -21.25 -5.86
N GLY A 633 -6.34 -21.05 -5.21
CA GLY A 633 -6.43 -21.32 -3.79
C GLY A 633 -7.76 -20.91 -3.17
N VAL A 634 -7.76 -20.97 -1.84
CA VAL A 634 -8.90 -20.56 -1.00
C VAL A 634 -8.41 -19.62 0.09
N ASN A 635 -9.09 -18.52 0.26
CA ASN A 635 -8.98 -17.58 1.36
C ASN A 635 -10.12 -17.80 2.35
N LEU A 636 -9.80 -17.91 3.62
CA LEU A 636 -10.73 -18.07 4.73
C LEU A 636 -10.57 -16.87 5.66
N GLU A 637 -11.67 -16.20 6.02
CA GLU A 637 -11.66 -15.10 6.98
C GLU A 637 -12.72 -15.35 8.05
N LEU A 638 -12.36 -15.04 9.29
CA LEU A 638 -13.23 -15.11 10.45
C LEU A 638 -13.12 -13.83 11.24
N LYS A 639 -14.25 -13.18 11.54
CA LYS A 639 -14.34 -12.08 12.51
C LYS A 639 -15.38 -12.41 13.55
N LEU A 640 -15.01 -12.32 14.81
CA LEU A 640 -15.87 -12.54 15.95
C LEU A 640 -15.83 -11.32 16.86
N ILE A 641 -16.99 -10.75 17.16
CA ILE A 641 -17.13 -9.60 18.03
C ILE A 641 -18.18 -9.93 19.09
N PRO A 642 -17.74 -10.54 20.20
CA PRO A 642 -18.63 -10.89 21.31
C PRO A 642 -19.18 -9.65 22.03
N SER A 643 -18.40 -8.59 22.09
CA SER A 643 -18.77 -7.29 22.67
C SER A 643 -17.93 -6.18 22.01
N ASP A 644 -18.30 -4.93 22.27
CA ASP A 644 -17.56 -3.71 21.88
C ASP A 644 -16.11 -3.67 22.39
N LYS A 645 -15.83 -4.43 23.47
CA LYS A 645 -14.52 -4.52 24.12
C LYS A 645 -13.66 -5.66 23.63
N LEU A 646 -14.18 -6.59 22.84
CA LEU A 646 -13.45 -7.76 22.39
C LEU A 646 -13.68 -7.99 20.91
N ASN A 647 -12.59 -7.88 20.15
CA ASN A 647 -12.53 -8.14 18.72
C ASN A 647 -11.55 -9.28 18.45
N PHE A 648 -11.95 -10.23 17.63
CA PHE A 648 -11.10 -11.27 17.11
C PHE A 648 -11.22 -11.33 15.59
N SER A 649 -10.09 -11.35 14.91
CA SER A 649 -9.99 -11.52 13.46
C SER A 649 -8.96 -12.58 13.13
N ALA A 650 -9.25 -13.42 12.16
CA ALA A 650 -8.29 -14.40 11.63
C ALA A 650 -8.46 -14.53 10.13
N GLY A 651 -7.36 -14.78 9.45
CA GLY A 651 -7.33 -15.07 8.02
C GLY A 651 -6.38 -16.21 7.71
N PHE A 652 -6.74 -17.06 6.76
CA PHE A 652 -5.90 -18.17 6.34
C PHE A 652 -6.01 -18.38 4.83
N THR A 653 -4.88 -18.56 4.17
CA THR A 653 -4.78 -18.81 2.73
C THR A 653 -4.15 -20.17 2.48
N ILE A 654 -4.79 -20.96 1.62
CA ILE A 654 -4.25 -22.21 1.09
C ILE A 654 -4.17 -22.03 -0.42
N GLN A 655 -2.99 -22.20 -1.00
CA GLN A 655 -2.75 -21.91 -2.41
C GLN A 655 -1.78 -22.88 -3.08
N SER A 656 -1.79 -22.84 -4.40
CA SER A 656 -0.83 -23.50 -5.27
C SER A 656 -0.45 -22.56 -6.42
N SER A 657 0.83 -22.23 -6.53
CA SER A 657 1.40 -21.36 -7.57
C SER A 657 2.40 -22.15 -8.38
N LYS A 658 2.11 -22.39 -9.66
CA LYS A 658 2.91 -23.28 -10.50
C LYS A 658 3.01 -22.78 -11.94
N TYR A 659 4.21 -22.86 -12.51
CA TYR A 659 4.41 -22.86 -13.95
C TYR A 659 3.87 -24.15 -14.56
N LYS A 660 3.45 -24.12 -15.80
CA LYS A 660 3.03 -25.33 -16.52
C LYS A 660 4.22 -26.20 -16.92
N VAL A 661 5.31 -25.58 -17.27
CA VAL A 661 6.58 -26.24 -17.56
C VAL A 661 7.54 -25.90 -16.42
N ALA A 662 8.35 -26.86 -16.02
CA ALA A 662 9.37 -26.66 -15.00
C ALA A 662 10.36 -25.57 -15.46
N GLU A 663 10.88 -24.79 -14.51
CA GLU A 663 12.00 -23.89 -14.80
C GLU A 663 13.29 -24.73 -15.02
N GLU A 664 14.28 -24.16 -15.70
CA GLU A 664 15.37 -24.94 -16.27
C GLU A 664 16.46 -25.27 -15.25
N THR A 665 16.68 -24.38 -14.27
CA THR A 665 17.77 -24.50 -13.31
C THR A 665 17.57 -25.67 -12.33
N PHE A 666 16.39 -25.75 -11.69
CA PHE A 666 16.11 -26.78 -10.68
C PHE A 666 15.10 -27.84 -11.12
N GLY A 667 14.51 -27.68 -12.31
CA GLY A 667 13.48 -28.58 -12.81
C GLY A 667 12.16 -28.54 -12.02
N GLU A 668 11.87 -27.45 -11.29
CA GLU A 668 10.71 -27.33 -10.42
C GLU A 668 9.62 -26.49 -11.11
N LYS A 669 8.36 -26.83 -10.83
CA LYS A 669 7.20 -26.08 -11.32
C LYS A 669 6.66 -25.05 -10.32
N LYS A 670 6.90 -25.25 -9.03
CA LYS A 670 6.41 -24.33 -8.00
C LYS A 670 7.14 -23.00 -8.06
N PHE A 671 6.41 -21.94 -7.75
CA PHE A 671 7.03 -20.63 -7.54
C PHE A 671 7.91 -20.70 -6.29
N PHE A 672 9.10 -20.13 -6.38
CA PHE A 672 10.01 -20.05 -5.25
C PHE A 672 9.56 -18.98 -4.25
N ARG A 673 10.00 -19.12 -3.00
CA ARG A 673 9.65 -18.25 -1.86
C ARG A 673 8.13 -18.07 -1.66
N THR A 674 7.33 -19.01 -2.16
CA THR A 674 5.87 -18.97 -2.13
C THR A 674 5.33 -20.12 -1.32
N PRO A 675 4.89 -19.89 -0.05
CA PRO A 675 4.34 -20.93 0.80
C PRO A 675 2.97 -21.40 0.28
N ASP A 676 2.69 -22.69 0.39
CA ASP A 676 1.39 -23.26 0.04
C ASP A 676 0.27 -22.85 1.02
N ASN A 677 0.63 -22.39 2.21
CA ASN A 677 -0.32 -21.92 3.22
C ASN A 677 0.31 -20.86 4.15
N TYR A 678 -0.49 -19.89 4.54
CA TYR A 678 -0.12 -18.83 5.48
C TYR A 678 -1.39 -18.17 6.04
N GLY A 679 -1.23 -17.44 7.13
CA GLY A 679 -2.37 -16.80 7.74
C GLY A 679 -2.01 -15.99 8.99
N PHE A 680 -3.02 -15.37 9.57
CA PHE A 680 -2.87 -14.52 10.73
C PHE A 680 -4.05 -14.65 11.68
N PHE A 681 -3.86 -14.19 12.90
CA PHE A 681 -4.94 -13.79 13.79
C PHE A 681 -4.54 -12.50 14.54
N ALA A 682 -5.56 -11.76 14.96
CA ALA A 682 -5.44 -10.59 15.81
C ALA A 682 -6.63 -10.54 16.75
N MET A 683 -6.36 -10.36 18.03
CA MET A 683 -7.33 -10.17 19.09
C MET A 683 -7.02 -8.86 19.82
N ASP A 684 -8.04 -8.08 20.07
CA ASP A 684 -7.95 -6.86 20.86
C ASP A 684 -9.02 -6.90 21.93
N TRP A 685 -8.65 -6.75 23.21
CA TRP A 685 -9.53 -6.88 24.36
C TRP A 685 -9.29 -5.79 25.40
N GLU A 686 -10.28 -4.93 25.56
CA GLU A 686 -10.35 -3.96 26.65
C GLU A 686 -10.94 -4.62 27.90
N PHE A 687 -10.11 -5.29 28.68
CA PHE A 687 -10.56 -6.10 29.82
C PHE A 687 -10.85 -5.27 31.09
N ALA A 688 -10.38 -4.02 31.14
CA ALA A 688 -10.68 -3.09 32.23
C ALA A 688 -10.86 -1.68 31.64
N ARG A 689 -11.32 -0.75 32.47
CA ARG A 689 -11.48 0.65 32.07
C ARG A 689 -10.12 1.23 31.68
N ASN A 690 -10.00 1.70 30.44
CA ASN A 690 -8.81 2.30 29.88
C ASN A 690 -7.59 1.35 29.80
N LEU A 691 -7.75 0.06 29.97
CA LEU A 691 -6.66 -0.91 29.94
C LEU A 691 -7.02 -2.06 28.99
N GLY A 692 -6.20 -2.29 28.02
CA GLY A 692 -6.42 -3.32 27.01
C GLY A 692 -5.19 -4.16 26.72
N VAL A 693 -5.44 -5.30 26.08
CA VAL A 693 -4.43 -6.24 25.61
C VAL A 693 -4.73 -6.62 24.17
N SER A 694 -3.68 -6.58 23.33
CA SER A 694 -3.74 -7.10 21.96
C SER A 694 -2.84 -8.32 21.84
N VAL A 695 -3.35 -9.38 21.20
CA VAL A 695 -2.60 -10.59 20.89
C VAL A 695 -2.66 -10.83 19.40
N THR A 696 -1.52 -11.04 18.80
CA THR A 696 -1.40 -11.21 17.34
C THR A 696 -0.62 -12.47 17.00
N GLY A 697 -0.79 -12.98 15.79
CA GLY A 697 0.02 -14.07 15.29
C GLY A 697 0.02 -14.14 13.78
N ASN A 698 1.17 -14.44 13.21
CA ASN A 698 1.36 -14.73 11.79
C ASN A 698 1.97 -16.11 11.61
N TYR A 699 1.38 -16.90 10.74
CA TYR A 699 1.89 -18.20 10.34
C TYR A 699 2.33 -18.17 8.87
N THR A 700 3.55 -18.64 8.61
CA THR A 700 4.09 -18.84 7.26
C THR A 700 4.48 -20.31 7.10
N GLY A 701 3.88 -20.96 6.13
CA GLY A 701 4.14 -22.37 5.81
C GLY A 701 5.50 -22.56 5.11
N LYS A 702 5.82 -23.83 4.86
CA LYS A 702 7.05 -24.21 4.15
C LYS A 702 7.03 -23.76 2.70
N MET A 703 8.19 -23.38 2.16
CA MET A 703 8.37 -22.98 0.77
C MET A 703 9.68 -23.51 0.19
N LEU A 704 9.81 -23.51 -1.12
CA LEU A 704 11.06 -23.81 -1.83
C LEU A 704 11.88 -22.52 -1.97
N VAL A 705 13.17 -22.62 -1.66
CA VAL A 705 14.09 -21.48 -1.65
C VAL A 705 15.36 -21.85 -2.39
N PRO A 706 15.72 -21.15 -3.49
CA PRO A 706 17.01 -21.27 -4.12
C PRO A 706 18.12 -20.76 -3.19
N TYR A 707 19.26 -21.38 -3.24
CA TYR A 707 20.48 -20.99 -2.53
C TYR A 707 21.68 -21.14 -3.45
N PHE A 708 22.48 -20.07 -3.54
CA PHE A 708 23.67 -19.98 -4.37
C PHE A 708 24.91 -19.57 -3.58
N GLY A 709 24.90 -19.80 -2.28
CA GLY A 709 25.98 -19.40 -1.38
C GLY A 709 27.10 -20.42 -1.31
N PRO A 710 28.18 -20.11 -0.57
CA PRO A 710 29.42 -20.89 -0.54
C PRO A 710 29.32 -22.21 0.23
N GLU A 711 28.24 -22.49 0.95
CA GLU A 711 28.10 -23.72 1.73
C GLU A 711 27.78 -24.97 0.89
N ILE A 712 27.56 -24.83 -0.41
CA ILE A 712 27.28 -25.93 -1.34
C ILE A 712 28.47 -26.22 -2.25
N GLU A 713 28.55 -27.45 -2.76
CA GLU A 713 29.65 -27.93 -3.61
C GLU A 713 29.78 -27.14 -4.92
N ASN A 714 28.65 -26.72 -5.49
CA ASN A 714 28.59 -25.91 -6.72
C ASN A 714 27.64 -24.70 -6.57
N PRO A 715 28.13 -23.55 -6.08
CA PRO A 715 27.34 -22.34 -5.93
C PRO A 715 26.75 -21.78 -7.25
N GLU A 716 27.37 -22.05 -8.40
CA GLU A 716 26.92 -21.58 -9.70
C GLU A 716 25.61 -22.28 -10.12
N GLU A 717 25.52 -23.60 -9.93
CA GLU A 717 24.30 -24.35 -10.21
C GLU A 717 23.21 -24.11 -9.16
N GLY A 718 23.63 -23.75 -7.94
CA GLY A 718 22.75 -23.54 -6.84
C GLY A 718 22.12 -24.82 -6.28
N LYS A 719 21.34 -24.69 -5.21
CA LYS A 719 20.63 -25.81 -4.58
C LYS A 719 19.25 -25.34 -4.09
N LEU A 720 18.25 -26.18 -4.29
CA LEU A 720 16.89 -25.87 -3.84
C LEU A 720 16.66 -26.43 -2.43
N TYR A 721 16.42 -25.55 -1.47
CA TYR A 721 16.10 -25.93 -0.10
C TYR A 721 14.59 -25.84 0.15
N LYS A 722 14.14 -26.57 1.16
CA LYS A 722 12.78 -26.46 1.70
C LYS A 722 12.82 -25.82 3.06
N SER A 723 12.22 -24.65 3.19
CA SER A 723 12.19 -23.87 4.43
C SER A 723 11.48 -24.58 5.58
N LYS A 724 11.71 -24.10 6.81
CA LYS A 724 10.85 -24.36 7.96
C LYS A 724 9.53 -23.61 7.82
N SER A 725 8.55 -23.94 8.65
CA SER A 725 7.39 -23.08 8.90
C SER A 725 7.66 -22.18 10.07
N PHE A 726 7.03 -21.00 10.06
CA PHE A 726 7.22 -19.97 11.09
C PHE A 726 5.89 -19.62 11.74
N PHE A 727 5.96 -19.28 13.03
CA PHE A 727 4.81 -18.76 13.76
C PHE A 727 5.27 -17.59 14.64
N ASP A 728 5.00 -16.37 14.18
CA ASP A 728 5.28 -15.13 14.89
C ASP A 728 4.05 -14.76 15.74
N ALA A 729 4.22 -14.70 17.07
CA ALA A 729 3.18 -14.25 17.99
C ALA A 729 3.63 -12.97 18.71
N GLY A 730 2.69 -12.04 18.88
CA GLY A 730 2.89 -10.78 19.56
C GLY A 730 1.90 -10.51 20.68
N LEU A 731 2.33 -9.70 21.63
CA LEU A 731 1.54 -9.21 22.76
C LEU A 731 1.77 -7.72 22.94
N LYS A 732 0.70 -6.92 23.03
CA LYS A 732 0.72 -5.49 23.37
C LYS A 732 -0.22 -5.25 24.55
N LEU A 733 0.23 -4.50 25.53
CA LEU A 733 -0.59 -3.90 26.58
C LEU A 733 -0.71 -2.40 26.28
N HIS A 734 -1.88 -1.81 26.47
CA HIS A 734 -2.08 -0.37 26.35
C HIS A 734 -2.96 0.18 27.48
N TYR A 735 -2.70 1.44 27.83
CA TYR A 735 -3.40 2.17 28.87
C TYR A 735 -3.70 3.60 28.42
N ASP A 736 -5.00 3.97 28.44
CA ASP A 736 -5.48 5.30 28.06
C ASP A 736 -5.66 6.18 29.28
N MET A 737 -4.87 7.25 29.35
CA MET A 737 -4.90 8.23 30.41
C MET A 737 -5.50 9.54 29.88
N ARG A 738 -6.68 9.91 30.38
CA ARG A 738 -7.26 11.23 30.08
C ARG A 738 -6.54 12.31 30.86
N LEU A 739 -6.08 13.32 30.14
CA LEU A 739 -5.54 14.57 30.70
C LEU A 739 -6.66 15.62 30.83
N THR A 740 -6.29 16.89 30.93
CA THR A 740 -7.25 18.01 30.96
C THR A 740 -7.89 18.24 29.59
N GLY A 741 -9.19 18.52 29.58
CA GLY A 741 -9.96 18.73 28.33
C GLY A 741 -10.19 17.43 27.57
N ASN A 742 -10.03 17.48 26.25
CA ASN A 742 -10.26 16.35 25.33
C ASN A 742 -8.95 15.66 24.92
N VAL A 743 -7.87 15.80 25.70
CA VAL A 743 -6.59 15.22 25.40
C VAL A 743 -6.43 13.90 26.15
N THR A 744 -6.06 12.85 25.41
CA THR A 744 -5.74 11.53 25.94
C THR A 744 -4.27 11.21 25.67
N VAL A 745 -3.65 10.45 26.57
CA VAL A 745 -2.34 9.81 26.35
C VAL A 745 -2.55 8.31 26.40
N GLU A 746 -2.26 7.63 25.29
CA GLU A 746 -2.12 6.16 25.25
C GLU A 746 -0.68 5.79 25.55
N TRP A 747 -0.46 5.01 26.58
CA TRP A 747 0.80 4.33 26.87
C TRP A 747 0.69 2.90 26.39
N PHE A 748 1.73 2.40 25.72
CA PHE A 748 1.74 1.01 25.29
C PHE A 748 3.13 0.39 25.39
N ALA A 749 3.14 -0.92 25.68
CA ALA A 749 4.33 -1.72 25.69
C ALA A 749 4.02 -3.16 25.26
N GLY A 750 5.01 -3.86 24.74
CA GLY A 750 4.77 -5.22 24.29
C GLY A 750 5.98 -5.89 23.68
N MET A 751 5.72 -7.02 23.06
CA MET A 751 6.70 -7.86 22.42
C MET A 751 6.13 -8.44 21.13
N LYS A 752 6.86 -8.33 20.03
CA LYS A 752 6.63 -9.06 18.78
C LYS A 752 7.48 -10.31 18.77
N ASN A 753 7.04 -11.32 18.06
CA ASN A 753 7.73 -12.59 17.86
C ASN A 753 8.23 -13.21 19.18
N ILE A 754 7.33 -13.41 20.12
CA ILE A 754 7.60 -13.91 21.48
C ILE A 754 8.39 -15.22 21.45
N PHE A 755 8.08 -16.10 20.48
CA PHE A 755 8.72 -17.39 20.32
C PHE A 755 10.03 -17.36 19.56
N ASN A 756 10.47 -16.18 19.11
CA ASN A 756 11.67 -15.98 18.30
C ASN A 756 11.67 -16.88 17.04
N SER A 757 10.49 -16.98 16.39
CA SER A 757 10.28 -17.81 15.19
C SER A 757 10.54 -16.97 13.93
N TYR A 758 11.78 -16.91 13.52
CA TYR A 758 12.24 -16.15 12.35
C TYR A 758 13.25 -17.00 11.55
N GLN A 759 13.62 -16.55 10.37
CA GLN A 759 14.72 -17.13 9.63
C GLN A 759 16.00 -16.90 10.43
N ASN A 760 16.71 -17.94 10.80
CA ASN A 760 17.94 -17.89 11.60
C ASN A 760 19.11 -18.67 10.94
N ASP A 761 18.93 -19.09 9.72
CA ASP A 761 19.91 -19.75 8.86
C ASP A 761 20.34 -18.82 7.71
N PHE A 762 20.50 -17.54 8.04
CA PHE A 762 21.06 -16.58 7.08
C PHE A 762 22.46 -16.99 6.66
N ASP A 763 22.76 -16.75 5.40
CA ASP A 763 24.10 -16.97 4.91
C ASP A 763 25.11 -15.94 5.47
N LYS A 764 26.38 -16.28 5.48
CA LYS A 764 27.41 -15.56 6.27
C LYS A 764 28.58 -15.08 5.42
N GLY A 765 29.22 -14.03 5.97
CA GLY A 765 30.48 -13.53 5.42
C GLY A 765 30.34 -12.75 4.14
N ILE A 766 31.50 -12.53 3.48
CA ILE A 766 31.58 -11.70 2.29
C ILE A 766 31.00 -12.40 1.04
N ASP A 767 31.08 -13.72 0.98
CA ASP A 767 30.62 -14.53 -0.16
C ASP A 767 29.18 -15.04 0.02
N ARG A 768 28.44 -14.46 0.98
CA ARG A 768 27.04 -14.83 1.25
C ARG A 768 26.14 -14.73 0.02
N ASP A 769 25.10 -15.53 -0.03
CA ASP A 769 24.00 -15.34 -0.97
C ASP A 769 23.01 -14.31 -0.40
N PRO A 770 22.99 -13.04 -0.88
CA PRO A 770 22.11 -12.00 -0.35
C PRO A 770 20.64 -12.28 -0.65
N SER A 771 20.35 -13.14 -1.64
CA SER A 771 19.01 -13.55 -2.01
C SER A 771 18.45 -14.70 -1.16
N TYR A 772 19.26 -15.31 -0.28
CA TYR A 772 18.82 -16.37 0.62
C TYR A 772 18.07 -15.81 1.83
N ILE A 773 16.99 -15.11 1.56
CA ILE A 773 16.05 -14.59 2.54
C ILE A 773 14.64 -15.00 2.15
N TYR A 774 13.88 -15.60 3.08
CA TYR A 774 12.59 -16.21 2.74
C TYR A 774 11.58 -16.21 3.90
N GLY A 775 12.03 -16.10 5.13
CA GLY A 775 11.20 -16.14 6.32
C GLY A 775 10.93 -14.74 6.90
N PRO A 776 10.22 -14.68 8.03
CA PRO A 776 10.19 -13.47 8.83
C PRO A 776 11.62 -13.08 9.21
N SER A 777 12.01 -11.85 8.92
CA SER A 777 13.34 -11.34 9.23
C SER A 777 13.44 -10.74 10.63
N LEU A 778 12.32 -10.31 11.23
CA LEU A 778 12.26 -9.72 12.55
C LEU A 778 12.25 -10.80 13.64
N PRO A 779 13.32 -10.91 14.45
CA PRO A 779 13.35 -11.75 15.63
C PRO A 779 12.50 -11.15 16.75
N ARG A 780 12.55 -11.77 17.93
CA ARG A 780 11.90 -11.21 19.13
C ARG A 780 12.26 -9.75 19.32
N THR A 781 11.22 -8.90 19.40
CA THR A 781 11.37 -7.44 19.49
C THR A 781 10.52 -6.91 20.64
N VAL A 782 11.13 -6.27 21.60
CA VAL A 782 10.45 -5.57 22.71
C VAL A 782 10.22 -4.13 22.30
N PHE A 783 9.06 -3.57 22.60
CA PHE A 783 8.73 -2.19 22.28
C PHE A 783 8.02 -1.48 23.44
N LEU A 784 8.19 -0.15 23.47
CA LEU A 784 7.53 0.77 24.39
C LEU A 784 7.24 2.08 23.66
N GLY A 785 6.11 2.70 23.96
CA GLY A 785 5.76 3.99 23.36
C GLY A 785 4.59 4.69 24.00
N PHE A 786 4.31 5.87 23.49
CA PHE A 786 3.13 6.64 23.83
C PHE A 786 2.60 7.42 22.64
N LYS A 787 1.30 7.74 22.69
CA LYS A 787 0.64 8.70 21.81
C LYS A 787 -0.09 9.73 22.66
N ILE A 788 -0.12 10.95 22.21
CA ILE A 788 -0.86 12.06 22.85
C ILE A 788 -1.66 12.79 21.79
N GLY A 789 -2.94 13.04 22.07
CA GLY A 789 -3.79 13.76 21.13
C GLY A 789 -5.22 13.91 21.61
N ASN A 790 -6.01 14.59 20.78
CA ASN A 790 -7.45 14.69 20.96
C ASN A 790 -8.21 13.81 19.93
N LEU A 791 -7.51 12.93 19.22
CA LEU A 791 -8.04 11.90 18.32
C LEU A 791 -7.99 10.49 18.94
N LEU A 792 -7.45 10.35 20.13
CA LEU A 792 -7.26 9.07 20.83
C LEU A 792 -8.48 8.66 21.64
#